data_aff99988cc428f88f94bd7d4c7b41410
#
_entry.id   aff99988cc428f88f94bd7d4c7b41410
#
_cell.length_a   1.000
_cell.length_b   1.000
_cell.length_c   1.000
_cell.angle_alpha   90.00
_cell.angle_beta   90.00
_cell.angle_gamma   90.00
#
_symmetry.space_group_name_H-M   'P 1'
#
loop_
_entity.id
_entity.type
_entity.pdbx_description
1 polymer ?
#
loop_
_entity_poly.entity_id
_entity_poly.type
_entity_poly.pdbx_seq_one_letter_code
_entity_poly.pdbx_strand_id
1 'polypeptide(L)'
;MNEKNFDKKSDDSSFEIIPSIIDSNLISKENNKEKIENFNIINDYIDIPNNKVRKSSYSQEHNKPMDSLFQDLSCDNYEDYININKNEEKNIKNQLKNIKIENIIIKDDIDCKFIINEKFYDGKLEFKDYKIILKIFNYNKIFNEKYYIIPFNNILKKDEIKKNYFSNQDKIVNLVTKDFRSFKIKFSNPNSYELFNIVYNQYIMPKESIYVLFPSFWYKKRLKFKINGWNLYSFEKEFELQNLNLKSEFSKFQTIINENYSICKTYPLKCIIPKNISIKDLKICAEYRTKNRFPALTYFYSNNNKCIYRSSQNMIGILGNKNNKDVDLLTKISQNFPLDIYDCRPLTNAFANKLNNGGYENPEHYPKIKVNVIFCDMQNIHCVRGYFKNLCESLYLEDSKNLLSNIEKSQWYESIKILIESSFKIYNSIINGHNVLVHCSDGWDRTTQLCSMSQILLEQRYRTIDGFINLIEKDWLSFGHQFKSRNNYTNSENSKEFCPIFIQFLDSLYQIMKQNYWEFEYNYDFLVFLAKESLNGRYGTFLFNNDYERNLYKAHKYTLSVWDYVKENEMMFINPIYNYNNDNDINNKFKKNNELKFNPKKICLWREYFLRYEKNGFHECKKFTEKFNELKKENEITKKILIELFSKNKFDFELSDEAIDYATKNKLFNIQNSYVVFTNSMIDPNIKKNKNNENNKDDLLNKLNNLDNDENDISSDEF
;
A
#
# COMPACT_ATOMS: atom_id res chain seq x y z
N MET A 1 -64.56 6.15 -2.24
CA MET A 1 -65.11 4.81 -2.11
C MET A 1 -63.99 3.87 -1.80
N ASN A 2 -64.09 3.32 -0.60
CA ASN A 2 -63.38 2.17 -0.02
C ASN A 2 -61.91 2.36 0.40
N GLU A 3 -61.84 2.77 1.66
CA GLU A 3 -60.87 2.46 2.70
C GLU A 3 -60.73 0.93 2.86
N LYS A 4 -59.50 0.48 3.18
CA LYS A 4 -59.28 -0.65 4.08
C LYS A 4 -58.03 -0.40 4.90
N ASN A 5 -58.26 -0.14 6.19
CA ASN A 5 -57.36 -0.22 7.34
C ASN A 5 -56.65 -1.59 7.39
N PHE A 6 -55.37 -1.58 7.80
CA PHE A 6 -54.79 -2.68 8.58
C PHE A 6 -53.95 -2.14 9.73
N ASP A 7 -54.20 -2.77 10.85
CA ASP A 7 -53.88 -2.37 12.20
C ASP A 7 -52.38 -2.37 12.57
N LYS A 8 -52.07 -1.46 13.48
CA LYS A 8 -50.90 -1.45 14.33
C LYS A 8 -50.90 -2.66 15.27
N LYS A 9 -49.79 -3.37 15.38
CA LYS A 9 -49.37 -4.04 16.62
C LYS A 9 -47.94 -3.61 16.95
N SER A 10 -47.83 -2.92 18.06
CA SER A 10 -46.66 -2.66 18.85
C SER A 10 -46.26 -3.95 19.57
N ASP A 11 -45.01 -4.34 19.48
CA ASP A 11 -44.38 -5.21 20.47
C ASP A 11 -43.09 -4.56 20.96
N ASP A 12 -43.20 -3.94 22.13
CA ASP A 12 -42.12 -3.64 23.04
C ASP A 12 -41.56 -4.96 23.58
N SER A 13 -40.29 -5.21 23.41
CA SER A 13 -39.54 -6.12 24.28
C SER A 13 -38.16 -5.56 24.55
N SER A 14 -38.08 -4.86 25.68
CA SER A 14 -36.88 -4.57 26.42
C SER A 14 -36.14 -5.88 26.77
N PHE A 15 -34.90 -6.03 26.29
CA PHE A 15 -34.01 -7.05 26.79
C PHE A 15 -33.03 -6.45 27.79
N GLU A 16 -33.23 -6.80 29.04
CA GLU A 16 -32.32 -6.57 30.16
C GLU A 16 -31.00 -7.34 29.93
N ILE A 17 -29.91 -6.66 30.25
CA ILE A 17 -28.56 -7.23 30.26
C ILE A 17 -28.36 -7.93 31.58
N ILE A 18 -28.23 -9.25 31.57
CA ILE A 18 -27.74 -10.05 32.71
C ILE A 18 -26.27 -10.38 32.46
N PRO A 19 -25.34 -10.01 33.36
CA PRO A 19 -23.97 -10.46 33.28
C PRO A 19 -23.85 -11.87 33.85
N SER A 20 -23.58 -12.85 33.01
CA SER A 20 -23.23 -14.21 33.50
C SER A 20 -21.75 -14.25 33.87
N ILE A 21 -21.49 -14.27 35.17
CA ILE A 21 -20.25 -14.70 35.77
C ILE A 21 -20.15 -16.21 35.52
N ILE A 22 -19.20 -16.63 34.69
CA ILE A 22 -18.82 -18.04 34.58
C ILE A 22 -17.54 -18.24 35.41
N ASP A 23 -17.73 -18.95 36.51
CA ASP A 23 -16.71 -19.39 37.45
C ASP A 23 -15.74 -20.36 36.77
N SER A 24 -14.43 -20.03 36.79
CA SER A 24 -13.36 -20.76 36.13
C SER A 24 -12.76 -21.88 36.99
N ASN A 25 -13.58 -22.68 37.64
CA ASN A 25 -13.10 -23.77 38.49
C ASN A 25 -13.90 -25.05 38.26
N LEU A 26 -13.69 -25.71 37.12
CA LEU A 26 -13.98 -27.16 37.00
C LEU A 26 -13.51 -27.64 35.59
N ILE A 27 -12.20 -27.77 35.43
CA ILE A 27 -11.61 -28.66 34.42
C ILE A 27 -10.59 -29.52 35.12
N SER A 28 -10.93 -30.80 35.20
CA SER A 28 -10.19 -31.88 35.85
C SER A 28 -8.74 -31.96 35.33
N LYS A 29 -7.83 -32.02 36.31
CA LYS A 29 -6.37 -31.95 36.18
C LYS A 29 -5.69 -33.23 35.68
N GLU A 30 -6.32 -34.17 35.04
CA GLU A 30 -5.65 -35.47 34.80
C GLU A 30 -5.32 -35.84 33.34
N ASN A 31 -5.85 -35.13 32.31
CA ASN A 31 -5.58 -35.54 30.93
C ASN A 31 -4.75 -34.54 30.07
N ASN A 32 -4.24 -33.46 30.66
CA ASN A 32 -3.50 -32.47 29.93
C ASN A 32 -1.96 -32.48 30.09
N LYS A 33 -1.45 -33.31 31.03
CA LYS A 33 0.01 -33.34 31.23
C LYS A 33 0.78 -34.08 30.15
N GLU A 34 0.28 -35.22 29.69
CA GLU A 34 0.98 -35.96 28.61
C GLU A 34 0.98 -35.28 27.24
N LYS A 35 -0.07 -34.52 26.90
CA LYS A 35 -0.12 -33.79 25.63
C LYS A 35 0.73 -32.50 25.63
N ILE A 36 0.95 -31.88 26.79
CA ILE A 36 1.79 -30.68 26.93
C ILE A 36 3.28 -31.07 27.00
N GLU A 37 3.64 -32.20 27.55
CA GLU A 37 5.03 -32.69 27.55
C GLU A 37 5.54 -33.05 26.15
N ASN A 38 4.68 -33.54 25.26
CA ASN A 38 5.05 -33.77 23.84
C ASN A 38 5.29 -32.49 23.02
N PHE A 39 4.82 -31.36 23.51
CA PHE A 39 5.09 -30.06 22.88
C PHE A 39 6.43 -29.43 23.29
N ASN A 40 6.98 -29.82 24.44
CA ASN A 40 8.24 -29.28 24.98
C ASN A 40 9.49 -30.06 24.56
N ILE A 41 9.37 -31.22 23.91
CA ILE A 41 10.52 -32.09 23.56
C ILE A 41 11.15 -31.76 22.19
N ILE A 42 10.68 -30.71 21.48
CA ILE A 42 11.13 -30.39 20.11
C ILE A 42 12.29 -29.38 20.09
N ASN A 43 12.93 -29.08 21.21
CA ASN A 43 14.01 -28.07 21.27
C ASN A 43 15.43 -28.59 21.03
N ASP A 44 15.64 -29.90 20.92
CA ASP A 44 16.97 -30.44 20.71
C ASP A 44 17.02 -31.20 19.37
N TYR A 45 18.00 -30.84 18.56
CA TYR A 45 18.41 -31.39 17.26
C TYR A 45 17.89 -30.68 16.00
N ILE A 46 18.65 -29.69 15.53
CA ILE A 46 18.94 -29.50 14.10
C ILE A 46 20.36 -28.91 13.96
N ASP A 47 21.30 -29.74 13.54
CA ASP A 47 22.57 -29.35 12.99
C ASP A 47 22.38 -28.70 11.61
N ILE A 48 22.87 -27.47 11.45
CA ILE A 48 22.93 -26.77 10.18
C ILE A 48 24.32 -27.04 9.56
N PRO A 49 24.41 -27.53 8.33
CA PRO A 49 25.71 -27.70 7.69
C PRO A 49 26.39 -26.35 7.46
N ASN A 50 27.58 -26.19 8.03
CA ASN A 50 28.47 -25.07 7.82
C ASN A 50 28.97 -25.04 6.36
N ASN A 51 28.48 -24.13 5.56
CA ASN A 51 29.13 -23.76 4.31
C ASN A 51 30.32 -22.84 4.61
N LYS A 52 31.51 -23.38 4.47
CA LYS A 52 32.78 -22.66 4.55
C LYS A 52 32.85 -21.56 3.50
N VAL A 53 32.77 -20.32 3.95
CA VAL A 53 33.16 -19.16 3.14
C VAL A 53 34.67 -19.01 3.25
N ARG A 54 35.39 -19.09 2.14
CA ARG A 54 36.83 -18.85 2.02
C ARG A 54 37.12 -17.39 2.43
N LYS A 55 37.94 -17.20 3.46
CA LYS A 55 38.54 -15.94 3.81
C LYS A 55 39.61 -15.58 2.77
N SER A 56 39.43 -14.51 2.03
CA SER A 56 40.54 -13.81 1.37
C SER A 56 41.04 -12.71 2.31
N SER A 57 42.34 -12.81 2.63
CA SER A 57 43.09 -11.85 3.40
C SER A 57 43.26 -10.54 2.65
N TYR A 58 42.76 -9.44 3.18
CA TYR A 58 43.29 -8.11 2.90
C TYR A 58 43.52 -7.35 4.23
N SER A 59 44.68 -6.74 4.26
CA SER A 59 45.39 -6.15 5.36
C SER A 59 44.61 -5.08 6.13
N GLN A 60 44.89 -5.09 7.45
CA GLN A 60 44.59 -4.03 8.40
C GLN A 60 45.21 -2.68 7.96
N GLU A 61 44.36 -1.63 7.94
CA GLU A 61 44.75 -0.30 8.43
C GLU A 61 43.51 0.60 8.56
N HIS A 62 43.50 1.32 9.71
CA HIS A 62 42.54 2.37 10.09
C HIS A 62 41.18 1.98 10.66
N ASN A 63 41.19 1.50 11.90
CA ASN A 63 40.12 1.69 12.86
C ASN A 63 40.01 3.18 13.27
N LYS A 64 39.04 3.91 12.71
CA LYS A 64 38.37 5.02 13.39
C LYS A 64 36.88 4.68 13.45
N PRO A 65 36.18 4.90 14.58
CA PRO A 65 34.77 4.56 14.70
C PRO A 65 33.98 5.44 13.72
N MET A 66 33.11 4.79 12.95
CA MET A 66 32.23 5.41 11.96
C MET A 66 31.09 6.23 12.61
N ASP A 67 31.06 6.34 13.92
CA ASP A 67 30.07 7.08 14.71
C ASP A 67 30.24 8.60 14.73
N SER A 68 31.37 9.12 14.20
CA SER A 68 31.64 10.56 14.28
C SER A 68 31.31 11.36 13.02
N LEU A 69 30.84 10.74 11.95
CA LEU A 69 30.46 11.41 10.69
C LEU A 69 28.94 11.62 10.50
N PHE A 70 28.13 11.14 11.43
CA PHE A 70 26.67 11.33 11.43
C PHE A 70 26.14 12.17 12.59
N GLN A 71 27.01 12.85 13.32
CA GLN A 71 26.61 13.65 14.49
C GLN A 71 26.13 15.08 14.20
N ASP A 72 26.09 15.51 12.93
CA ASP A 72 25.70 16.89 12.58
C ASP A 72 24.40 17.00 11.73
N LEU A 73 23.63 15.92 11.59
CA LEU A 73 22.23 16.01 11.24
C LEU A 73 21.42 15.72 12.50
N SER A 74 21.15 16.76 13.27
CA SER A 74 20.28 16.69 14.46
C SER A 74 18.91 16.12 14.04
N CYS A 75 18.77 14.79 14.14
CA CYS A 75 17.50 14.22 14.52
C CYS A 75 17.19 14.84 15.89
N ASP A 76 16.41 15.93 15.90
CA ASP A 76 15.78 16.39 17.14
C ASP A 76 15.18 15.15 17.78
N ASN A 77 15.61 14.86 19.01
CA ASN A 77 15.24 13.64 19.71
C ASN A 77 13.72 13.55 19.76
N TYR A 78 13.13 12.77 18.87
CA TYR A 78 11.68 12.49 18.84
C TYR A 78 11.20 11.96 20.22
N GLU A 79 12.11 11.36 20.99
CA GLU A 79 11.84 10.80 22.32
C GLU A 79 11.57 11.89 23.37
N ASP A 80 12.08 13.11 23.23
CA ASP A 80 11.93 14.18 24.22
C ASP A 80 10.51 14.79 24.22
N TYR A 81 9.76 14.63 23.14
CA TYR A 81 8.40 15.17 23.00
C TYR A 81 7.29 14.16 23.27
N ILE A 82 7.63 12.91 23.59
CA ILE A 82 6.67 11.84 23.78
C ILE A 82 6.68 11.33 25.22
N ASN A 83 5.90 11.99 26.08
CA ASN A 83 5.59 11.48 27.41
C ASN A 83 4.38 10.56 27.34
N ILE A 84 4.56 9.35 26.82
CA ILE A 84 3.53 8.31 26.82
C ILE A 84 3.20 7.98 28.28
N ASN A 85 1.91 7.72 28.56
CA ASN A 85 1.48 7.29 29.87
C ASN A 85 2.40 6.18 30.41
N LYS A 86 3.21 6.52 31.42
CA LYS A 86 4.28 5.63 31.96
C LYS A 86 3.76 4.26 32.37
N ASN A 87 2.50 4.15 32.74
CA ASN A 87 1.87 2.89 33.11
C ASN A 87 1.54 2.01 31.89
N GLU A 88 1.06 2.61 30.82
CA GLU A 88 0.81 1.92 29.53
C GLU A 88 2.14 1.47 28.91
N GLU A 89 3.13 2.35 28.88
CA GLU A 89 4.48 2.02 28.39
C GLU A 89 5.14 0.90 29.21
N LYS A 90 5.03 0.94 30.56
CA LYS A 90 5.55 -0.08 31.44
C LYS A 90 4.86 -1.42 31.24
N ASN A 91 3.55 -1.44 31.03
CA ASN A 91 2.78 -2.65 30.75
C ASN A 91 3.21 -3.27 29.41
N ILE A 92 3.26 -2.48 28.33
CA ILE A 92 3.71 -2.93 27.02
C ILE A 92 5.17 -3.39 27.06
N LYS A 93 6.05 -2.65 27.74
CA LYS A 93 7.45 -3.03 27.89
C LYS A 93 7.63 -4.37 28.63
N ASN A 94 6.80 -4.63 29.62
CA ASN A 94 6.77 -5.92 30.32
C ASN A 94 6.23 -7.03 29.40
N GLN A 95 5.17 -6.78 28.66
CA GLN A 95 4.63 -7.70 27.66
C GLN A 95 5.70 -8.00 26.59
N LEU A 96 6.38 -6.99 26.07
CA LEU A 96 7.45 -7.13 25.05
C LEU A 96 8.66 -7.93 25.57
N LYS A 97 9.03 -7.79 26.86
CA LYS A 97 10.10 -8.57 27.49
C LYS A 97 9.77 -10.06 27.63
N ASN A 98 8.49 -10.37 27.84
CA ASN A 98 8.01 -11.73 28.05
C ASN A 98 7.67 -12.46 26.76
N ILE A 99 7.81 -11.81 25.59
CA ILE A 99 7.56 -12.44 24.29
C ILE A 99 8.68 -13.45 24.01
N LYS A 100 8.37 -14.73 24.15
CA LYS A 100 9.14 -15.79 23.53
C LYS A 100 8.70 -15.90 22.08
N ILE A 101 9.57 -15.48 21.15
CA ILE A 101 9.33 -15.67 19.72
C ILE A 101 9.67 -17.12 19.42
N GLU A 102 8.65 -17.95 19.43
CA GLU A 102 8.78 -19.37 19.11
C GLU A 102 8.74 -19.55 17.59
N ASN A 103 9.60 -20.42 17.09
CA ASN A 103 9.48 -20.89 15.72
C ASN A 103 8.23 -21.79 15.65
N ILE A 104 7.19 -21.36 14.93
CA ILE A 104 6.06 -22.22 14.65
C ILE A 104 6.50 -23.19 13.58
N ILE A 105 7.02 -24.32 14.01
CA ILE A 105 7.27 -25.48 13.17
C ILE A 105 6.41 -26.59 13.73
N ILE A 106 5.33 -26.90 13.05
CA ILE A 106 4.61 -28.15 13.29
C ILE A 106 5.29 -29.16 12.40
N LYS A 107 5.96 -30.15 12.99
CA LYS A 107 6.76 -31.14 12.27
C LYS A 107 5.93 -32.00 11.32
N ASP A 108 4.65 -32.18 11.64
CA ASP A 108 3.80 -33.08 10.87
C ASP A 108 2.89 -32.30 9.93
N ASP A 109 2.99 -32.61 8.66
CA ASP A 109 2.02 -32.16 7.66
C ASP A 109 0.64 -32.73 8.02
N ILE A 110 -0.38 -31.90 8.00
CA ILE A 110 -1.77 -32.32 8.24
C ILE A 110 -2.37 -32.81 6.92
N ASP A 111 -2.63 -34.11 6.83
CA ASP A 111 -3.33 -34.68 5.68
C ASP A 111 -4.77 -34.20 5.63
N CYS A 112 -5.19 -33.77 4.46
CA CYS A 112 -6.53 -33.23 4.22
C CYS A 112 -6.95 -33.40 2.76
N LYS A 113 -8.21 -33.08 2.45
CA LYS A 113 -8.68 -32.94 1.07
C LYS A 113 -9.13 -31.54 0.80
N PHE A 114 -8.80 -31.01 -0.37
CA PHE A 114 -9.30 -29.73 -0.85
C PHE A 114 -10.52 -29.93 -1.71
N ILE A 115 -11.53 -29.07 -1.55
CA ILE A 115 -12.75 -29.10 -2.37
C ILE A 115 -12.67 -27.92 -3.34
N ILE A 116 -12.46 -28.23 -4.61
CA ILE A 116 -12.39 -27.27 -5.71
C ILE A 116 -13.39 -27.72 -6.79
N ASN A 117 -14.32 -26.87 -7.15
CA ASN A 117 -15.39 -27.21 -8.13
C ASN A 117 -16.10 -28.51 -7.80
N GLU A 118 -16.47 -28.67 -6.55
CA GLU A 118 -17.14 -29.87 -6.05
C GLU A 118 -16.33 -31.18 -6.14
N LYS A 119 -15.10 -31.10 -6.65
CA LYS A 119 -14.16 -32.23 -6.71
C LYS A 119 -13.22 -32.21 -5.49
N PHE A 120 -12.87 -33.42 -5.06
CA PHE A 120 -11.95 -33.62 -3.94
C PHE A 120 -10.54 -33.87 -4.45
N TYR A 121 -9.58 -33.13 -3.94
CA TYR A 121 -8.15 -33.30 -4.21
C TYR A 121 -7.43 -33.62 -2.93
N ASP A 122 -6.62 -34.67 -2.94
CA ASP A 122 -5.76 -34.98 -1.81
C ASP A 122 -4.70 -33.90 -1.63
N GLY A 123 -4.30 -33.64 -0.39
CA GLY A 123 -3.31 -32.63 -0.11
C GLY A 123 -2.92 -32.55 1.34
N LYS A 124 -2.07 -31.58 1.63
CA LYS A 124 -1.49 -31.35 2.96
C LYS A 124 -1.52 -29.88 3.35
N LEU A 125 -1.63 -29.64 4.66
CA LEU A 125 -1.40 -28.35 5.28
C LEU A 125 -0.08 -28.39 6.03
N GLU A 126 0.77 -27.41 5.77
CA GLU A 126 2.01 -27.18 6.51
C GLU A 126 1.91 -25.80 7.19
N PHE A 127 2.24 -25.76 8.48
CA PHE A 127 2.32 -24.51 9.25
C PHE A 127 3.79 -24.20 9.51
N LYS A 128 4.26 -23.08 8.95
CA LYS A 128 5.65 -22.69 9.07
C LYS A 128 5.80 -21.17 8.98
N ASP A 129 6.62 -20.61 9.84
CA ASP A 129 7.05 -19.21 9.72
C ASP A 129 5.87 -18.21 9.60
N TYR A 130 4.83 -18.37 10.44
CA TYR A 130 3.61 -17.55 10.42
C TYR A 130 2.83 -17.56 9.11
N LYS A 131 2.86 -18.68 8.40
CA LYS A 131 2.10 -18.90 7.17
C LYS A 131 1.57 -20.33 7.11
N ILE A 132 0.46 -20.51 6.39
CA ILE A 132 -0.05 -21.81 5.98
C ILE A 132 0.41 -22.05 4.54
N ILE A 133 0.94 -23.24 4.29
CA ILE A 133 1.23 -23.73 2.96
C ILE A 133 0.19 -24.82 2.66
N LEU A 134 -0.65 -24.55 1.67
CA LEU A 134 -1.61 -25.53 1.14
C LEU A 134 -0.92 -26.25 -0.02
N LYS A 135 -0.75 -27.57 0.09
CA LYS A 135 -0.19 -28.43 -0.97
C LYS A 135 -1.33 -29.29 -1.52
N ILE A 136 -1.67 -29.14 -2.78
CA ILE A 136 -2.76 -29.85 -3.46
C ILE A 136 -2.12 -30.78 -4.49
N PHE A 137 -2.41 -32.07 -4.38
CA PHE A 137 -1.84 -33.10 -5.25
C PHE A 137 -2.79 -33.41 -6.42
N ASN A 138 -2.23 -33.82 -7.54
CA ASN A 138 -2.96 -34.25 -8.75
C ASN A 138 -3.99 -33.22 -9.22
N TYR A 139 -3.64 -31.92 -9.14
CA TYR A 139 -4.56 -30.81 -9.43
C TYR A 139 -5.04 -30.83 -10.90
N ASN A 140 -4.13 -31.05 -11.84
CA ASN A 140 -4.47 -31.23 -13.26
C ASN A 140 -3.38 -32.04 -13.99
N LYS A 141 -3.62 -32.38 -15.30
CA LYS A 141 -2.69 -33.18 -16.12
C LYS A 141 -1.33 -32.49 -16.34
N ILE A 142 -1.25 -31.17 -16.22
CA ILE A 142 -0.06 -30.37 -16.48
C ILE A 142 0.77 -30.19 -15.19
N PHE A 143 0.10 -30.10 -14.02
CA PHE A 143 0.74 -29.85 -12.74
C PHE A 143 0.34 -30.93 -11.73
N ASN A 144 1.33 -31.76 -11.33
CA ASN A 144 1.11 -32.74 -10.28
C ASN A 144 0.80 -32.09 -8.93
N GLU A 145 1.33 -30.89 -8.65
CA GLU A 145 1.18 -30.21 -7.37
C GLU A 145 0.87 -28.72 -7.56
N LYS A 146 -0.05 -28.20 -6.75
CA LYS A 146 -0.34 -26.76 -6.67
C LYS A 146 -0.17 -26.28 -5.24
N TYR A 147 0.53 -25.15 -5.06
CA TYR A 147 0.84 -24.58 -3.75
C TYR A 147 0.16 -23.23 -3.56
N TYR A 148 -0.38 -22.99 -2.37
CA TYR A 148 -0.78 -21.66 -1.92
C TYR A 148 -0.09 -21.34 -0.61
N ILE A 149 0.55 -20.19 -0.54
CA ILE A 149 1.22 -19.68 0.65
C ILE A 149 0.37 -18.55 1.19
N ILE A 150 -0.17 -18.72 2.39
CA ILE A 150 -1.09 -17.78 3.03
C ILE A 150 -0.49 -17.33 4.35
N PRO A 151 -0.01 -16.07 4.47
CA PRO A 151 0.40 -15.50 5.76
C PRO A 151 -0.76 -15.52 6.76
N PHE A 152 -0.49 -15.78 8.03
CA PHE A 152 -1.53 -15.83 9.07
C PHE A 152 -2.33 -14.53 9.14
N ASN A 153 -1.66 -13.39 9.06
CA ASN A 153 -2.33 -12.09 9.07
C ASN A 153 -3.20 -11.82 7.83
N ASN A 154 -3.07 -12.60 6.75
CA ASN A 154 -3.94 -12.48 5.57
C ASN A 154 -5.22 -13.33 5.69
N ILE A 155 -5.38 -14.09 6.75
CA ILE A 155 -6.61 -14.87 7.00
C ILE A 155 -7.64 -13.93 7.62
N LEU A 156 -8.82 -13.88 7.00
CA LEU A 156 -9.94 -13.07 7.46
C LEU A 156 -10.80 -13.83 8.47
N LYS A 157 -11.17 -15.08 8.14
CA LYS A 157 -12.03 -15.93 8.97
C LYS A 157 -11.98 -17.40 8.58
N LYS A 158 -12.52 -18.21 9.46
CA LYS A 158 -12.79 -19.64 9.31
C LYS A 158 -14.27 -19.90 9.53
N ASP A 159 -14.95 -20.50 8.56
CA ASP A 159 -16.33 -20.93 8.67
C ASP A 159 -16.42 -22.45 8.65
N GLU A 160 -17.13 -23.06 9.59
CA GLU A 160 -17.40 -24.49 9.58
C GLU A 160 -18.64 -24.77 8.70
N ILE A 161 -18.50 -25.66 7.73
CA ILE A 161 -19.58 -26.03 6.82
C ILE A 161 -20.30 -27.28 7.39
N LYS A 162 -21.51 -27.08 7.89
CA LYS A 162 -22.40 -28.16 8.32
C LYS A 162 -23.16 -28.66 7.09
N LYS A 163 -22.84 -29.86 6.58
CA LYS A 163 -23.64 -30.52 5.53
C LYS A 163 -24.25 -31.80 6.08
N ASN A 164 -25.55 -31.97 5.88
CA ASN A 164 -26.32 -33.12 6.38
C ASN A 164 -25.98 -34.46 5.68
N TYR A 165 -25.08 -34.45 4.69
CA TYR A 165 -24.76 -35.62 3.84
C TYR A 165 -23.39 -36.26 4.11
N PHE A 166 -22.61 -35.72 5.04
CA PHE A 166 -21.30 -36.29 5.39
C PHE A 166 -21.40 -37.10 6.70
N SER A 167 -20.53 -38.11 6.85
CA SER A 167 -20.41 -38.83 8.11
C SER A 167 -20.15 -37.85 9.26
N ASN A 168 -20.62 -38.15 10.46
CA ASN A 168 -20.41 -37.32 11.66
C ASN A 168 -18.92 -37.09 11.98
N GLN A 169 -18.01 -37.83 11.34
CA GLN A 169 -16.55 -37.73 11.53
C GLN A 169 -15.90 -36.72 10.62
N ASP A 170 -16.50 -36.37 9.47
CA ASP A 170 -15.94 -35.45 8.50
C ASP A 170 -16.16 -33.98 8.92
N LYS A 171 -15.08 -33.22 9.05
CA LYS A 171 -15.12 -31.77 9.33
C LYS A 171 -14.69 -30.99 8.08
N ILE A 172 -15.54 -30.07 7.66
CA ILE A 172 -15.22 -29.19 6.52
C ILE A 172 -15.10 -27.76 7.02
N VAL A 173 -13.97 -27.15 6.70
CA VAL A 173 -13.66 -25.75 7.01
C VAL A 173 -13.54 -24.96 5.72
N ASN A 174 -14.13 -23.79 5.69
CA ASN A 174 -13.87 -22.78 4.68
C ASN A 174 -12.96 -21.70 5.24
N LEU A 175 -11.71 -21.68 4.80
CA LEU A 175 -10.73 -20.66 5.16
C LEU A 175 -10.81 -19.51 4.16
N VAL A 176 -11.16 -18.31 4.64
CA VAL A 176 -11.32 -17.11 3.81
C VAL A 176 -10.17 -16.13 4.10
N THR A 177 -9.52 -15.65 3.06
CA THR A 177 -8.46 -14.64 3.15
C THR A 177 -9.00 -13.22 3.05
N LYS A 178 -8.20 -12.21 3.40
CA LYS A 178 -8.57 -10.79 3.34
C LYS A 178 -8.74 -10.26 1.91
N ASP A 179 -8.19 -10.97 0.94
CA ASP A 179 -8.47 -10.76 -0.49
C ASP A 179 -9.62 -11.64 -1.02
N PHE A 180 -10.47 -12.14 -0.10
CA PHE A 180 -11.68 -12.93 -0.35
C PHE A 180 -11.50 -14.24 -1.14
N ARG A 181 -10.28 -14.78 -1.21
CA ARG A 181 -10.10 -16.16 -1.67
C ARG A 181 -10.63 -17.13 -0.62
N SER A 182 -11.24 -18.21 -1.08
CA SER A 182 -11.92 -19.20 -0.27
C SER A 182 -11.30 -20.58 -0.51
N PHE A 183 -10.88 -21.23 0.58
CA PHE A 183 -10.26 -22.56 0.56
C PHE A 183 -11.09 -23.51 1.40
N LYS A 184 -11.82 -24.42 0.73
CA LYS A 184 -12.61 -25.46 1.42
C LYS A 184 -11.73 -26.67 1.70
N ILE A 185 -11.56 -26.99 2.96
CA ILE A 185 -10.64 -28.04 3.45
C ILE A 185 -11.46 -29.06 4.21
N LYS A 186 -11.39 -30.32 3.80
CA LYS A 186 -12.03 -31.45 4.47
C LYS A 186 -10.99 -32.22 5.28
N PHE A 187 -11.26 -32.40 6.55
CA PHE A 187 -10.48 -33.24 7.47
C PHE A 187 -11.25 -34.54 7.70
N SER A 188 -10.63 -35.67 7.35
CA SER A 188 -11.21 -37.02 7.61
C SER A 188 -10.74 -37.56 8.95
N ASN A 189 -9.68 -37.01 9.53
CA ASN A 189 -9.16 -37.38 10.85
C ASN A 189 -9.49 -36.28 11.88
N PRO A 190 -10.21 -36.60 12.97
CA PRO A 190 -10.52 -35.67 14.06
C PRO A 190 -9.27 -35.01 14.67
N ASN A 191 -8.17 -35.72 14.82
CA ASN A 191 -6.92 -35.18 15.38
C ASN A 191 -6.31 -34.12 14.45
N SER A 192 -6.36 -34.32 13.13
CA SER A 192 -5.91 -33.33 12.14
C SER A 192 -6.73 -32.03 12.22
N TYR A 193 -8.04 -32.15 12.40
CA TYR A 193 -8.92 -31.00 12.59
C TYR A 193 -8.64 -30.28 13.92
N GLU A 194 -8.43 -31.03 15.00
CA GLU A 194 -8.10 -30.45 16.32
C GLU A 194 -6.77 -29.70 16.27
N LEU A 195 -5.73 -30.28 15.66
CA LEU A 195 -4.43 -29.62 15.47
C LEU A 195 -4.57 -28.32 14.68
N PHE A 196 -5.32 -28.36 13.57
CA PHE A 196 -5.62 -27.15 12.79
C PHE A 196 -6.30 -26.08 13.66
N ASN A 197 -7.28 -26.45 14.50
CA ASN A 197 -7.98 -25.50 15.37
C ASN A 197 -7.08 -24.92 16.46
N ILE A 198 -6.19 -25.71 17.04
CA ILE A 198 -5.21 -25.22 18.03
C ILE A 198 -4.36 -24.12 17.39
N VAL A 199 -3.78 -24.38 16.20
CA VAL A 199 -2.96 -23.40 15.49
C VAL A 199 -3.77 -22.16 15.12
N TYR A 200 -4.98 -22.35 14.58
CA TYR A 200 -5.85 -21.25 14.21
C TYR A 200 -6.15 -20.34 15.40
N ASN A 201 -6.58 -20.91 16.53
CA ASN A 201 -6.98 -20.14 17.72
C ASN A 201 -5.78 -19.49 18.43
N GLN A 202 -4.63 -20.15 18.41
CA GLN A 202 -3.44 -19.68 19.13
C GLN A 202 -2.66 -18.62 18.34
N TYR A 203 -2.52 -18.79 17.02
CA TYR A 203 -1.60 -17.99 16.23
C TYR A 203 -2.26 -17.14 15.15
N ILE A 204 -3.44 -17.54 14.65
CA ILE A 204 -4.11 -16.85 13.56
C ILE A 204 -5.14 -15.86 14.08
N MET A 205 -5.83 -16.19 15.19
CA MET A 205 -6.83 -15.33 15.83
C MET A 205 -6.31 -14.72 17.14
N PRO A 206 -5.34 -13.83 17.09
CA PRO A 206 -4.83 -13.16 18.28
C PRO A 206 -5.89 -12.21 18.85
N LYS A 207 -6.06 -12.25 20.18
CA LYS A 207 -7.03 -11.41 20.90
C LYS A 207 -6.48 -10.02 21.24
N GLU A 208 -5.16 -9.84 21.24
CA GLU A 208 -4.49 -8.62 21.69
C GLU A 208 -3.60 -8.01 20.60
N SER A 209 -3.52 -6.68 20.58
CA SER A 209 -2.75 -5.92 19.59
C SER A 209 -1.26 -6.28 19.54
N ILE A 210 -0.71 -6.76 20.67
CA ILE A 210 0.73 -7.11 20.72
C ILE A 210 1.06 -8.36 19.90
N TYR A 211 0.13 -9.31 19.79
CA TYR A 211 0.35 -10.53 18.99
C TYR A 211 0.40 -10.26 17.48
N VAL A 212 -0.15 -9.13 17.04
CA VAL A 212 -0.05 -8.66 15.64
C VAL A 212 1.40 -8.44 15.23
N LEU A 213 2.27 -8.12 16.20
CA LEU A 213 3.69 -7.86 15.97
C LEU A 213 4.54 -9.13 15.76
N PHE A 214 4.06 -10.30 16.16
CA PHE A 214 4.86 -11.54 16.16
C PHE A 214 5.42 -11.91 14.79
N PRO A 215 4.66 -11.91 13.70
CA PRO A 215 5.22 -12.18 12.38
C PRO A 215 6.32 -11.19 12.02
N SER A 216 6.13 -9.90 12.29
CA SER A 216 7.10 -8.87 11.99
C SER A 216 8.37 -8.99 12.85
N PHE A 217 8.25 -9.33 14.12
CA PHE A 217 9.41 -9.62 14.99
C PHE A 217 10.22 -10.81 14.49
N TRP A 218 9.54 -11.85 14.06
CA TRP A 218 10.19 -13.04 13.52
C TRP A 218 10.97 -12.72 12.25
N TYR A 219 10.40 -11.92 11.33
CA TYR A 219 11.08 -11.47 10.11
C TYR A 219 12.30 -10.61 10.46
N LYS A 220 12.20 -9.68 11.42
CA LYS A 220 13.33 -8.85 11.86
C LYS A 220 14.51 -9.66 12.39
N LYS A 221 14.25 -10.78 13.06
CA LYS A 221 15.34 -11.66 13.54
C LYS A 221 16.07 -12.38 12.40
N ARG A 222 15.40 -12.63 11.29
CA ARG A 222 15.94 -13.45 10.19
C ARG A 222 16.44 -12.64 9.02
N LEU A 223 15.86 -11.50 8.75
CA LEU A 223 16.24 -10.62 7.66
C LEU A 223 17.11 -9.48 8.18
N LYS A 224 18.15 -9.18 7.43
CA LYS A 224 19.03 -8.03 7.68
C LYS A 224 19.11 -7.23 6.39
N PHE A 225 18.79 -5.96 6.48
CA PHE A 225 18.90 -4.99 5.40
C PHE A 225 19.97 -3.96 5.74
N LYS A 226 20.61 -3.39 4.71
CA LYS A 226 21.64 -2.36 4.87
C LYS A 226 21.02 -1.02 5.19
N ILE A 227 19.85 -0.74 4.63
CA ILE A 227 19.14 0.54 4.76
C ILE A 227 18.08 0.40 5.86
N ASN A 228 17.97 1.40 6.71
CA ASN A 228 16.89 1.50 7.69
C ASN A 228 15.73 2.33 7.11
N GLY A 229 14.71 1.68 6.61
CA GLY A 229 13.55 2.30 5.99
C GLY A 229 12.71 3.18 6.92
N TRP A 230 12.85 3.01 8.24
CA TRP A 230 12.20 3.90 9.22
C TRP A 230 12.75 5.32 9.23
N ASN A 231 13.96 5.54 8.69
CA ASN A 231 14.65 6.82 8.66
C ASN A 231 14.58 7.54 7.31
N LEU A 232 13.82 7.01 6.33
CA LEU A 232 13.77 7.61 5.00
C LEU A 232 12.91 8.87 4.94
N TYR A 233 11.88 8.97 5.77
CA TYR A 233 11.00 10.12 5.84
C TYR A 233 11.49 11.15 6.86
N SER A 234 11.56 12.42 6.47
CA SER A 234 11.76 13.56 7.35
C SER A 234 10.70 14.62 7.06
N PHE A 235 9.99 15.05 8.09
CA PHE A 235 8.97 16.08 7.99
C PHE A 235 9.54 17.40 7.42
N GLU A 236 10.68 17.86 7.92
CA GLU A 236 11.30 19.10 7.48
C GLU A 236 11.72 19.03 6.02
N LYS A 237 12.45 17.96 5.66
CA LYS A 237 12.93 17.73 4.30
C LYS A 237 11.76 17.63 3.29
N GLU A 238 10.65 17.00 3.69
CA GLU A 238 9.49 16.85 2.82
C GLU A 238 8.90 18.21 2.42
N PHE A 239 8.77 19.16 3.37
CA PHE A 239 8.26 20.49 3.06
C PHE A 239 9.30 21.42 2.45
N GLU A 240 10.58 21.25 2.74
CA GLU A 240 11.68 21.93 2.04
C GLU A 240 11.68 21.56 0.54
N LEU A 241 11.46 20.28 0.20
CA LEU A 241 11.34 19.82 -1.19
C LEU A 241 10.10 20.38 -1.91
N GLN A 242 9.08 20.81 -1.17
CA GLN A 242 7.94 21.57 -1.71
C GLN A 242 8.25 23.08 -1.81
N ASN A 243 9.50 23.50 -1.59
CA ASN A 243 9.94 24.91 -1.52
C ASN A 243 9.24 25.73 -0.44
N LEU A 244 8.79 25.07 0.65
CA LEU A 244 8.18 25.74 1.78
C LEU A 244 9.22 26.04 2.87
N ASN A 245 9.71 27.29 2.94
CA ASN A 245 10.65 27.72 3.96
C ASN A 245 9.92 28.08 5.25
N LEU A 246 9.81 27.11 6.16
CA LEU A 246 9.16 27.29 7.45
C LEU A 246 9.98 28.14 8.47
N LYS A 247 11.29 28.27 8.24
CA LYS A 247 12.21 29.03 9.12
C LYS A 247 12.24 30.52 8.78
N SER A 248 11.68 30.91 7.63
CA SER A 248 11.64 32.31 7.22
C SER A 248 10.69 33.13 8.11
N GLU A 249 11.13 34.30 8.52
CA GLU A 249 10.26 35.25 9.24
C GLU A 249 9.07 35.70 8.39
N PHE A 250 9.21 35.70 7.08
CA PHE A 250 8.16 36.02 6.11
C PHE A 250 7.23 34.83 5.78
N SER A 251 7.47 33.65 6.36
CA SER A 251 6.59 32.52 6.15
C SER A 251 5.17 32.83 6.61
N LYS A 252 4.20 32.47 5.77
CA LYS A 252 2.76 32.54 6.12
C LYS A 252 2.30 31.35 6.98
N PHE A 253 3.19 30.44 7.29
CA PHE A 253 2.93 29.17 7.98
C PHE A 253 3.77 29.07 9.25
N GLN A 254 3.28 28.27 10.16
CA GLN A 254 4.02 27.87 11.37
C GLN A 254 3.92 26.36 11.58
N THR A 255 4.99 25.76 12.08
CA THR A 255 4.95 24.40 12.57
C THR A 255 4.46 24.39 14.02
N ILE A 256 3.53 23.50 14.31
CA ILE A 256 3.09 23.22 15.67
C ILE A 256 3.56 21.84 16.10
N ILE A 257 3.85 21.70 17.39
CA ILE A 257 4.14 20.40 17.99
C ILE A 257 2.87 19.91 18.69
N ASN A 258 2.39 18.77 18.24
CA ASN A 258 1.26 18.04 18.84
C ASN A 258 1.79 17.20 20.02
N GLU A 259 2.34 17.92 21.01
CA GLU A 259 3.02 17.33 22.15
C GLU A 259 2.18 16.27 22.85
N ASN A 260 2.76 15.10 23.07
CA ASN A 260 2.07 13.93 23.63
C ASN A 260 0.77 13.55 22.89
N TYR A 261 0.64 13.97 21.62
CA TYR A 261 -0.58 13.82 20.83
C TYR A 261 -1.84 14.40 21.48
N SER A 262 -1.64 15.44 22.29
CA SER A 262 -2.69 16.02 23.17
C SER A 262 -3.72 16.88 22.42
N ILE A 263 -3.35 17.44 21.26
CA ILE A 263 -4.30 18.23 20.42
C ILE A 263 -5.14 17.27 19.57
N CYS A 264 -4.47 16.32 18.91
CA CYS A 264 -5.12 15.30 18.08
C CYS A 264 -4.34 13.98 18.14
N LYS A 265 -4.92 12.95 18.77
CA LYS A 265 -4.27 11.65 18.98
C LYS A 265 -3.89 10.93 17.68
N THR A 266 -4.58 11.24 16.58
CA THR A 266 -4.43 10.55 15.29
C THR A 266 -3.67 11.38 14.25
N TYR A 267 -3.15 12.54 14.62
CA TYR A 267 -2.29 13.38 13.78
C TYR A 267 -0.82 13.14 14.09
N PRO A 268 0.09 13.55 13.19
CA PRO A 268 1.53 13.46 13.44
C PRO A 268 1.96 14.38 14.61
N LEU A 269 3.18 14.12 15.09
CA LEU A 269 3.78 14.95 16.13
C LEU A 269 4.01 16.41 15.66
N LYS A 270 4.34 16.61 14.40
CA LYS A 270 4.52 17.95 13.79
C LYS A 270 3.44 18.18 12.72
N CYS A 271 2.78 19.35 12.79
CA CYS A 271 1.81 19.78 11.80
C CYS A 271 2.09 21.21 11.36
N ILE A 272 1.67 21.57 10.16
CA ILE A 272 1.77 22.93 9.63
C ILE A 272 0.37 23.54 9.57
N ILE A 273 0.25 24.76 10.08
CA ILE A 273 -0.96 25.58 10.03
C ILE A 273 -0.59 27.01 9.58
N PRO A 274 -1.56 27.85 9.20
CA PRO A 274 -1.33 29.26 8.99
C PRO A 274 -0.71 29.94 10.22
N LYS A 275 0.18 30.93 9.98
CA LYS A 275 0.82 31.72 11.04
C LYS A 275 -0.21 32.49 11.87
N ASN A 276 0.15 32.84 13.10
CA ASN A 276 -0.70 33.63 14.03
C ASN A 276 -1.99 32.91 14.49
N ILE A 277 -1.93 31.59 14.64
CA ILE A 277 -2.94 30.80 15.36
C ILE A 277 -2.30 30.32 16.67
N SER A 278 -2.90 30.70 17.82
CA SER A 278 -2.40 30.21 19.11
C SER A 278 -2.75 28.74 19.33
N ILE A 279 -1.95 28.04 20.12
CA ILE A 279 -2.25 26.62 20.48
C ILE A 279 -3.61 26.51 21.20
N LYS A 280 -3.98 27.53 22.00
CA LYS A 280 -5.29 27.59 22.66
C LYS A 280 -6.43 27.66 21.64
N ASP A 281 -6.31 28.54 20.64
CA ASP A 281 -7.32 28.66 19.59
C ASP A 281 -7.40 27.42 18.71
N LEU A 282 -6.23 26.80 18.42
CA LEU A 282 -6.17 25.56 17.66
C LEU A 282 -6.87 24.40 18.37
N LYS A 283 -6.75 24.30 19.72
CA LYS A 283 -7.47 23.29 20.50
C LYS A 283 -8.98 23.48 20.38
N ILE A 284 -9.48 24.74 20.42
CA ILE A 284 -10.89 25.04 20.21
C ILE A 284 -11.36 24.66 18.81
N CYS A 285 -10.51 24.92 17.78
CA CYS A 285 -10.79 24.43 16.40
C CYS A 285 -10.83 22.91 16.33
N ALA A 286 -9.88 22.24 16.98
CA ALA A 286 -9.81 20.77 17.01
C ALA A 286 -11.06 20.16 17.68
N GLU A 287 -11.50 20.68 18.79
CA GLU A 287 -12.73 20.25 19.49
C GLU A 287 -13.99 20.39 18.63
N TYR A 288 -14.00 21.36 17.69
CA TYR A 288 -15.10 21.53 16.73
C TYR A 288 -15.00 20.59 15.51
N ARG A 289 -13.99 19.76 15.43
CA ARG A 289 -13.79 18.77 14.36
C ARG A 289 -13.85 17.34 14.90
N THR A 290 -14.51 16.45 14.18
CA THR A 290 -14.61 15.05 14.59
C THR A 290 -13.21 14.47 14.86
N LYS A 291 -13.06 13.75 15.99
CA LYS A 291 -11.76 13.18 16.42
C LYS A 291 -10.64 14.23 16.57
N ASN A 292 -10.99 15.47 16.81
CA ASN A 292 -10.10 16.61 16.97
C ASN A 292 -9.17 16.87 15.76
N ARG A 293 -9.56 16.40 14.57
CA ARG A 293 -8.75 16.49 13.36
C ARG A 293 -8.96 17.84 12.67
N PHE A 294 -8.25 18.86 13.17
CA PHE A 294 -8.29 20.24 12.67
C PHE A 294 -7.70 20.35 11.26
N PRO A 295 -8.02 21.43 10.49
CA PRO A 295 -7.41 21.70 9.20
C PRO A 295 -5.89 21.88 9.31
N ALA A 296 -5.13 20.96 8.72
CA ALA A 296 -3.66 20.96 8.67
C ALA A 296 -3.18 20.90 7.23
N LEU A 297 -2.07 21.59 6.94
CA LEU A 297 -1.44 21.59 5.63
C LEU A 297 -0.88 20.19 5.32
N THR A 298 -1.18 19.67 4.14
CA THR A 298 -0.58 18.44 3.64
C THR A 298 0.27 18.65 2.40
N TYR A 299 -0.01 19.69 1.60
CA TYR A 299 0.75 19.98 0.39
C TYR A 299 0.78 21.48 0.06
N PHE A 300 1.95 21.95 -0.34
CA PHE A 300 2.18 23.32 -0.83
C PHE A 300 2.65 23.26 -2.29
N TYR A 301 1.86 23.81 -3.20
CA TYR A 301 2.19 23.88 -4.62
C TYR A 301 2.94 25.19 -4.89
N SER A 302 4.27 25.08 -5.02
CA SER A 302 5.19 26.23 -5.12
C SER A 302 4.98 27.08 -6.37
N ASN A 303 4.47 26.51 -7.48
CA ASN A 303 4.32 27.25 -8.74
C ASN A 303 3.35 28.44 -8.65
N ASN A 304 2.33 28.37 -7.79
CA ASN A 304 1.37 29.44 -7.59
C ASN A 304 1.08 29.73 -6.11
N ASN A 305 1.83 29.13 -5.20
CA ASN A 305 1.70 29.26 -3.73
C ASN A 305 0.30 28.85 -3.20
N LYS A 306 -0.30 27.81 -3.79
CA LYS A 306 -1.58 27.27 -3.33
C LYS A 306 -1.37 26.01 -2.51
N CYS A 307 -2.36 25.72 -1.67
CA CYS A 307 -2.25 24.71 -0.63
C CYS A 307 -3.38 23.71 -0.68
N ILE A 308 -3.05 22.45 -0.34
CA ILE A 308 -4.04 21.44 0.03
C ILE A 308 -3.95 21.25 1.53
N TYR A 309 -5.07 21.47 2.21
CA TYR A 309 -5.28 21.16 3.62
C TYR A 309 -6.18 19.94 3.78
N ARG A 310 -6.07 19.29 4.91
CA ARG A 310 -6.91 18.13 5.25
C ARG A 310 -7.47 18.26 6.65
N SER A 311 -8.70 17.75 6.86
CA SER A 311 -9.35 17.72 8.17
C SER A 311 -10.37 16.59 8.26
N SER A 312 -11.10 16.53 9.37
CA SER A 312 -12.40 15.86 9.48
C SER A 312 -13.54 16.84 9.28
N GLN A 313 -14.78 16.32 9.24
CA GLN A 313 -16.00 17.15 9.24
C GLN A 313 -16.07 18.05 10.47
N ASN A 314 -16.72 19.20 10.32
CA ASN A 314 -17.07 20.06 11.44
C ASN A 314 -18.28 19.51 12.22
N MET A 315 -18.50 20.03 13.43
CA MET A 315 -19.60 19.67 14.32
C MET A 315 -20.72 20.72 14.29
N ILE A 316 -21.14 21.09 13.07
CA ILE A 316 -22.18 22.12 12.85
C ILE A 316 -23.54 21.63 13.32
N GLY A 317 -23.84 20.33 13.20
CA GLY A 317 -25.15 19.78 13.57
C GLY A 317 -26.33 20.37 12.82
N ILE A 318 -27.54 19.98 13.22
CA ILE A 318 -28.80 20.51 12.64
C ILE A 318 -28.99 21.97 13.01
N LEU A 319 -28.62 22.35 14.23
CA LEU A 319 -28.79 23.70 14.73
C LEU A 319 -27.87 24.73 14.06
N GLY A 320 -26.98 24.30 13.17
CA GLY A 320 -26.09 25.21 12.45
C GLY A 320 -25.02 25.83 13.35
N ASN A 321 -24.50 25.10 14.36
CA ASN A 321 -23.52 25.60 15.30
C ASN A 321 -22.29 26.18 14.57
N LYS A 322 -21.83 27.34 14.99
CA LYS A 322 -20.69 28.08 14.45
C LYS A 322 -19.57 28.17 15.48
N ASN A 323 -18.35 27.91 15.05
CA ASN A 323 -17.15 28.13 15.85
C ASN A 323 -16.31 29.25 15.23
N ASN A 324 -16.19 30.37 15.92
CA ASN A 324 -15.50 31.54 15.39
C ASN A 324 -13.97 31.29 15.20
N LYS A 325 -13.37 30.40 16.00
CA LYS A 325 -11.94 30.08 15.84
C LYS A 325 -11.71 29.21 14.62
N ASP A 326 -12.60 28.27 14.31
CA ASP A 326 -12.55 27.47 13.08
C ASP A 326 -12.79 28.39 11.85
N VAL A 327 -13.70 29.33 11.92
CA VAL A 327 -13.92 30.34 10.88
C VAL A 327 -12.67 31.19 10.65
N ASP A 328 -12.00 31.66 11.72
CA ASP A 328 -10.75 32.40 11.62
C ASP A 328 -9.64 31.56 10.97
N LEU A 329 -9.51 30.28 11.36
CA LEU A 329 -8.55 29.35 10.77
C LEU A 329 -8.81 29.17 9.27
N LEU A 330 -10.05 28.91 8.83
CA LEU A 330 -10.37 28.76 7.40
C LEU A 330 -10.19 30.07 6.63
N THR A 331 -10.47 31.22 7.26
CA THR A 331 -10.20 32.54 6.67
C THR A 331 -8.70 32.72 6.40
N LYS A 332 -7.83 32.32 7.34
CA LYS A 332 -6.37 32.36 7.14
C LYS A 332 -5.88 31.35 6.11
N ILE A 333 -6.49 30.16 6.05
CA ILE A 333 -6.24 29.15 5.02
C ILE A 333 -6.52 29.70 3.62
N SER A 334 -7.57 30.47 3.45
CA SER A 334 -7.95 31.04 2.15
C SER A 334 -6.90 32.02 1.59
N GLN A 335 -6.14 32.71 2.48
CA GLN A 335 -5.13 33.70 2.09
C GLN A 335 -5.67 34.76 1.11
N ASN A 336 -6.93 35.16 1.23
CA ASN A 336 -7.68 36.07 0.35
C ASN A 336 -7.95 35.52 -1.08
N PHE A 337 -7.77 34.20 -1.28
CA PHE A 337 -8.16 33.49 -2.50
C PHE A 337 -9.42 32.66 -2.25
N PRO A 338 -10.11 32.20 -3.28
CA PRO A 338 -11.19 31.25 -3.12
C PRO A 338 -10.71 29.99 -2.40
N LEU A 339 -11.56 29.47 -1.50
CA LEU A 339 -11.34 28.21 -0.80
C LEU A 339 -12.34 27.18 -1.29
N ASP A 340 -11.84 26.17 -1.99
CA ASP A 340 -12.64 25.02 -2.42
C ASP A 340 -12.58 23.95 -1.34
N ILE A 341 -13.74 23.61 -0.79
CA ILE A 341 -13.88 22.58 0.25
C ILE A 341 -14.45 21.32 -0.39
N TYR A 342 -13.63 20.29 -0.47
CA TYR A 342 -14.01 18.99 -1.00
C TYR A 342 -14.47 18.08 0.12
N ASP A 343 -15.79 17.91 0.25
CA ASP A 343 -16.36 16.85 1.07
C ASP A 343 -16.37 15.55 0.28
N CYS A 344 -15.55 14.59 0.69
CA CYS A 344 -15.43 13.32 -0.03
C CYS A 344 -16.75 12.53 -0.09
N ARG A 345 -17.70 12.81 0.78
CA ARG A 345 -18.95 12.05 0.96
C ARG A 345 -19.99 12.42 -0.11
N PRO A 346 -20.96 11.53 -0.36
CA PRO A 346 -22.22 11.91 -0.96
C PRO A 346 -22.97 12.95 -0.08
N LEU A 347 -23.65 13.90 -0.71
CA LEU A 347 -24.44 14.92 0.00
C LEU A 347 -25.44 14.31 1.00
N THR A 348 -26.10 13.21 0.61
CA THR A 348 -27.03 12.48 1.47
C THR A 348 -26.39 11.98 2.76
N ASN A 349 -25.17 11.43 2.66
CA ASN A 349 -24.41 10.96 3.83
C ASN A 349 -23.92 12.14 4.70
N ALA A 350 -23.51 13.24 4.07
CA ALA A 350 -23.09 14.44 4.78
C ALA A 350 -24.28 15.07 5.53
N PHE A 351 -25.47 15.08 4.93
CA PHE A 351 -26.70 15.53 5.58
C PHE A 351 -27.10 14.61 6.74
N ALA A 352 -27.06 13.28 6.55
CA ALA A 352 -27.35 12.33 7.64
C ALA A 352 -26.41 12.52 8.84
N ASN A 353 -25.15 12.90 8.62
CA ASN A 353 -24.22 13.20 9.72
C ASN A 353 -24.58 14.46 10.49
N LYS A 354 -25.35 15.42 9.93
CA LYS A 354 -25.87 16.56 10.69
C LYS A 354 -26.83 16.14 11.81
N LEU A 355 -27.59 15.07 11.60
CA LEU A 355 -28.46 14.48 12.62
C LEU A 355 -27.65 13.95 13.83
N ASN A 356 -26.40 13.59 13.61
CA ASN A 356 -25.48 13.08 14.61
C ASN A 356 -24.41 14.12 15.03
N ASN A 357 -24.77 15.39 15.06
CA ASN A 357 -23.90 16.52 15.41
C ASN A 357 -22.64 16.71 14.52
N GLY A 358 -22.55 16.03 13.37
CA GLY A 358 -21.53 16.29 12.35
C GLY A 358 -22.05 17.30 11.31
N GLY A 359 -21.46 17.27 10.12
CA GLY A 359 -21.98 18.04 8.99
C GLY A 359 -20.94 18.43 7.96
N TYR A 360 -21.18 19.54 7.31
CA TYR A 360 -20.32 20.15 6.30
C TYR A 360 -20.39 21.66 6.41
N GLU A 361 -19.44 22.36 5.82
CA GLU A 361 -19.31 23.82 5.92
C GLU A 361 -20.52 24.51 5.31
N ASN A 362 -21.03 25.55 6.04
CA ASN A 362 -22.02 26.48 5.50
C ASN A 362 -21.31 27.75 5.00
N PRO A 363 -21.31 28.05 3.68
CA PRO A 363 -20.64 29.24 3.15
C PRO A 363 -21.01 30.54 3.81
N GLU A 364 -22.25 30.70 4.33
CA GLU A 364 -22.72 31.86 5.03
C GLU A 364 -21.95 32.15 6.34
N HIS A 365 -21.31 31.14 6.92
CA HIS A 365 -20.45 31.31 8.09
C HIS A 365 -19.13 32.04 7.79
N TYR A 366 -18.78 32.20 6.51
CA TYR A 366 -17.48 32.72 6.03
C TYR A 366 -17.62 33.99 5.19
N PRO A 367 -18.25 35.10 5.71
CA PRO A 367 -18.61 36.26 4.89
C PRO A 367 -17.40 37.02 4.32
N LYS A 368 -16.18 36.78 4.84
CA LYS A 368 -14.94 37.44 4.42
C LYS A 368 -14.21 36.74 3.28
N ILE A 369 -14.62 35.53 2.91
CA ILE A 369 -13.94 34.71 1.92
C ILE A 369 -14.97 34.03 1.01
N LYS A 370 -14.56 33.76 -0.23
CA LYS A 370 -15.34 32.92 -1.15
C LYS A 370 -15.11 31.46 -0.83
N VAL A 371 -16.13 30.75 -0.36
CA VAL A 371 -16.10 29.32 -0.06
C VAL A 371 -17.00 28.59 -1.04
N ASN A 372 -16.45 27.57 -1.71
CA ASN A 372 -17.19 26.65 -2.56
C ASN A 372 -17.17 25.25 -1.91
N VAL A 373 -18.33 24.67 -1.64
CA VAL A 373 -18.42 23.31 -1.09
C VAL A 373 -18.77 22.33 -2.21
N ILE A 374 -17.93 21.31 -2.40
CA ILE A 374 -17.99 20.35 -3.50
C ILE A 374 -18.07 18.94 -2.92
N PHE A 375 -19.14 18.21 -3.23
CA PHE A 375 -19.31 16.81 -2.82
C PHE A 375 -18.73 15.88 -3.88
N CYS A 376 -17.97 14.84 -3.44
CA CYS A 376 -17.25 13.93 -4.32
C CYS A 376 -17.96 12.58 -4.52
N ASP A 377 -19.06 12.32 -3.86
CA ASP A 377 -19.87 11.10 -3.98
C ASP A 377 -19.12 9.78 -3.67
N MET A 378 -18.00 9.84 -2.96
CA MET A 378 -17.26 8.66 -2.54
C MET A 378 -17.99 7.91 -1.42
N GLN A 379 -18.27 6.64 -1.65
CA GLN A 379 -19.00 5.80 -0.71
C GLN A 379 -18.19 5.49 0.57
N ASN A 380 -18.90 5.04 1.60
CA ASN A 380 -18.29 4.70 2.89
C ASN A 380 -17.55 3.34 2.85
N ILE A 381 -16.81 3.05 3.92
CA ILE A 381 -16.00 1.82 4.04
C ILE A 381 -16.83 0.53 3.89
N HIS A 382 -18.10 0.53 4.28
CA HIS A 382 -18.95 -0.67 4.19
C HIS A 382 -19.31 -0.99 2.73
N CYS A 383 -19.65 0.04 1.94
CA CYS A 383 -19.89 -0.09 0.51
C CYS A 383 -18.62 -0.54 -0.22
N VAL A 384 -17.49 0.14 0.02
CA VAL A 384 -16.20 -0.19 -0.61
C VAL A 384 -15.78 -1.63 -0.32
N ARG A 385 -15.95 -2.10 0.92
CA ARG A 385 -15.71 -3.51 1.26
C ARG A 385 -16.61 -4.45 0.46
N GLY A 386 -17.90 -4.11 0.33
CA GLY A 386 -18.85 -4.88 -0.48
C GLY A 386 -18.44 -4.93 -1.96
N TYR A 387 -18.04 -3.80 -2.52
CA TYR A 387 -17.56 -3.70 -3.91
C TYR A 387 -16.34 -4.58 -4.17
N PHE A 388 -15.35 -4.51 -3.28
CA PHE A 388 -14.15 -5.34 -3.38
C PHE A 388 -14.46 -6.82 -3.23
N LYS A 389 -15.30 -7.18 -2.26
CA LYS A 389 -15.74 -8.57 -2.06
C LYS A 389 -16.43 -9.11 -3.32
N ASN A 390 -17.41 -8.37 -3.86
CA ASN A 390 -18.16 -8.77 -5.05
C ASN A 390 -17.24 -8.95 -6.27
N LEU A 391 -16.27 -8.03 -6.45
CA LEU A 391 -15.27 -8.17 -7.50
C LEU A 391 -14.43 -9.45 -7.32
N CYS A 392 -13.84 -9.65 -6.16
CA CYS A 392 -12.98 -10.80 -5.88
C CYS A 392 -13.75 -12.12 -6.04
N GLU A 393 -14.95 -12.22 -5.46
CA GLU A 393 -15.79 -13.41 -5.61
C GLU A 393 -16.14 -13.69 -7.07
N SER A 394 -16.43 -12.65 -7.88
CA SER A 394 -16.71 -12.80 -9.31
C SER A 394 -15.50 -13.33 -10.09
N LEU A 395 -14.30 -12.89 -9.73
CA LEU A 395 -13.07 -13.30 -10.39
C LEU A 395 -12.63 -14.73 -10.01
N TYR A 396 -12.99 -15.19 -8.81
CA TYR A 396 -12.60 -16.52 -8.32
C TYR A 396 -13.66 -17.59 -8.58
N LEU A 397 -14.85 -17.22 -9.10
CA LEU A 397 -15.85 -18.16 -9.58
C LEU A 397 -15.43 -18.71 -10.93
N GLU A 398 -15.56 -20.04 -11.13
CA GLU A 398 -15.20 -20.69 -12.39
C GLU A 398 -16.24 -20.47 -13.50
N ASP A 399 -17.46 -20.04 -13.16
CA ASP A 399 -18.48 -19.75 -14.18
C ASP A 399 -18.20 -18.39 -14.85
N SER A 400 -17.54 -18.46 -16.00
CA SER A 400 -17.16 -17.29 -16.80
C SER A 400 -18.32 -16.65 -17.57
N LYS A 401 -19.51 -17.30 -17.66
CA LYS A 401 -20.62 -16.81 -18.51
C LYS A 401 -21.11 -15.42 -18.15
N ASN A 402 -21.09 -15.06 -16.87
CA ASN A 402 -21.56 -13.77 -16.36
C ASN A 402 -20.43 -12.88 -15.83
N LEU A 403 -19.17 -13.21 -16.08
CA LEU A 403 -18.02 -12.55 -15.47
C LEU A 403 -18.06 -11.02 -15.66
N LEU A 404 -18.19 -10.53 -16.88
CA LEU A 404 -18.17 -9.09 -17.16
C LEU A 404 -19.33 -8.36 -16.48
N SER A 405 -20.54 -8.94 -16.53
CA SER A 405 -21.72 -8.38 -15.83
C SER A 405 -21.52 -8.35 -14.31
N ASN A 406 -20.89 -9.38 -13.73
CA ASN A 406 -20.61 -9.43 -12.30
C ASN A 406 -19.52 -8.42 -11.88
N ILE A 407 -18.50 -8.23 -12.71
CA ILE A 407 -17.49 -7.20 -12.52
C ILE A 407 -18.14 -5.81 -12.51
N GLU A 408 -19.02 -5.51 -13.47
CA GLU A 408 -19.77 -4.26 -13.53
C GLU A 408 -20.66 -4.08 -12.28
N LYS A 409 -21.46 -5.09 -11.95
CA LYS A 409 -22.33 -5.08 -10.75
C LYS A 409 -21.57 -4.95 -9.45
N SER A 410 -20.29 -5.28 -9.41
CA SER A 410 -19.45 -5.10 -8.20
C SER A 410 -19.34 -3.64 -7.78
N GLN A 411 -19.52 -2.69 -8.69
CA GLN A 411 -19.33 -1.23 -8.48
C GLN A 411 -17.90 -0.82 -8.11
N TRP A 412 -16.94 -1.73 -8.17
CA TRP A 412 -15.54 -1.44 -7.81
C TRP A 412 -14.94 -0.38 -8.73
N TYR A 413 -15.07 -0.56 -10.05
CA TYR A 413 -14.48 0.37 -11.04
C TYR A 413 -15.20 1.70 -11.12
N GLU A 414 -16.50 1.76 -10.84
CA GLU A 414 -17.20 3.04 -10.69
C GLU A 414 -16.64 3.81 -9.48
N SER A 415 -16.38 3.13 -8.37
CA SER A 415 -15.78 3.76 -7.19
C SER A 415 -14.33 4.23 -7.43
N ILE A 416 -13.55 3.53 -8.23
CA ILE A 416 -12.22 3.92 -8.71
C ILE A 416 -12.30 5.18 -9.58
N LYS A 417 -13.22 5.21 -10.55
CA LYS A 417 -13.45 6.35 -11.43
C LYS A 417 -13.79 7.61 -10.64
N ILE A 418 -14.74 7.52 -9.68
CA ILE A 418 -15.14 8.64 -8.82
C ILE A 418 -13.94 9.20 -8.05
N LEU A 419 -13.08 8.34 -7.48
CA LEU A 419 -11.87 8.74 -6.77
C LEU A 419 -10.93 9.53 -7.69
N ILE A 420 -10.63 9.01 -8.87
CA ILE A 420 -9.71 9.62 -9.82
C ILE A 420 -10.26 10.97 -10.31
N GLU A 421 -11.52 11.01 -10.76
CA GLU A 421 -12.16 12.24 -11.25
C GLU A 421 -12.23 13.32 -10.16
N SER A 422 -12.49 12.94 -8.90
CA SER A 422 -12.48 13.87 -7.77
C SER A 422 -11.08 14.43 -7.50
N SER A 423 -10.05 13.61 -7.68
CA SER A 423 -8.66 14.07 -7.55
C SER A 423 -8.26 15.03 -8.66
N PHE A 424 -8.74 14.83 -9.88
CA PHE A 424 -8.55 15.80 -10.96
C PHE A 424 -9.30 17.12 -10.72
N LYS A 425 -10.48 17.10 -10.08
CA LYS A 425 -11.15 18.35 -9.67
C LYS A 425 -10.30 19.15 -8.67
N ILE A 426 -9.67 18.47 -7.69
CA ILE A 426 -8.74 19.10 -6.73
C ILE A 426 -7.50 19.64 -7.46
N TYR A 427 -6.91 18.86 -8.37
CA TYR A 427 -5.81 19.31 -9.24
C TYR A 427 -6.18 20.62 -9.96
N ASN A 428 -7.33 20.65 -10.61
CA ASN A 428 -7.80 21.84 -11.34
C ASN A 428 -8.03 23.05 -10.41
N SER A 429 -8.56 22.85 -9.19
CA SER A 429 -8.71 23.95 -8.21
C SER A 429 -7.35 24.58 -7.87
N ILE A 430 -6.33 23.75 -7.60
CA ILE A 430 -4.97 24.24 -7.30
C ILE A 430 -4.37 24.98 -8.51
N ILE A 431 -4.46 24.42 -9.71
CA ILE A 431 -3.94 25.07 -10.94
C ILE A 431 -4.64 26.39 -11.22
N ASN A 432 -5.95 26.47 -11.00
CA ASN A 432 -6.76 27.67 -11.13
C ASN A 432 -6.56 28.72 -10.02
N GLY A 433 -5.64 28.47 -9.08
CA GLY A 433 -5.27 29.42 -8.04
C GLY A 433 -6.18 29.42 -6.81
N HIS A 434 -6.92 28.36 -6.54
CA HIS A 434 -7.71 28.20 -5.33
C HIS A 434 -6.93 27.43 -4.27
N ASN A 435 -7.11 27.79 -3.00
CA ASN A 435 -6.71 26.91 -1.89
C ASN A 435 -7.77 25.82 -1.70
N VAL A 436 -7.35 24.66 -1.24
CA VAL A 436 -8.22 23.50 -1.11
C VAL A 436 -8.21 22.97 0.32
N LEU A 437 -9.39 22.64 0.85
CA LEU A 437 -9.57 21.83 2.05
C LEU A 437 -10.28 20.54 1.68
N VAL A 438 -9.69 19.39 2.04
CA VAL A 438 -10.29 18.07 1.81
C VAL A 438 -10.70 17.47 3.14
N HIS A 439 -11.94 17.01 3.24
CA HIS A 439 -12.41 16.28 4.41
C HIS A 439 -13.44 15.20 4.07
N CYS A 440 -13.69 14.33 5.05
CA CYS A 440 -14.83 13.41 5.06
C CYS A 440 -15.42 13.36 6.47
N SER A 441 -15.96 12.25 6.96
CA SER A 441 -16.42 12.17 8.35
C SER A 441 -15.25 12.33 9.33
N ASP A 442 -14.28 11.40 9.28
CA ASP A 442 -13.14 11.35 10.22
C ASP A 442 -11.82 11.87 9.63
N GLY A 443 -11.71 12.02 8.31
CA GLY A 443 -10.53 12.58 7.66
C GLY A 443 -9.33 11.63 7.52
N TRP A 444 -9.49 10.31 7.63
CA TRP A 444 -8.38 9.34 7.56
C TRP A 444 -8.50 8.25 6.47
N ASP A 445 -9.63 8.11 5.77
CA ASP A 445 -9.81 7.17 4.65
C ASP A 445 -9.91 7.95 3.33
N ARG A 446 -11.10 8.35 2.90
CA ARG A 446 -11.36 9.06 1.64
C ARG A 446 -10.54 10.33 1.48
N THR A 447 -10.40 11.11 2.56
CA THR A 447 -9.53 12.30 2.60
C THR A 447 -8.09 11.96 2.25
N THR A 448 -7.55 10.87 2.83
CA THR A 448 -6.19 10.41 2.55
C THR A 448 -6.04 10.01 1.09
N GLN A 449 -7.01 9.28 0.53
CA GLN A 449 -6.99 8.87 -0.88
C GLN A 449 -6.96 10.08 -1.81
N LEU A 450 -7.85 11.07 -1.60
CA LEU A 450 -7.90 12.26 -2.47
C LEU A 450 -6.66 13.14 -2.32
N CYS A 451 -6.20 13.40 -1.08
CA CYS A 451 -4.99 14.18 -0.86
C CYS A 451 -3.76 13.55 -1.53
N SER A 452 -3.59 12.22 -1.38
CA SER A 452 -2.44 11.54 -1.97
C SER A 452 -2.51 11.51 -3.50
N MET A 453 -3.66 11.17 -4.07
CA MET A 453 -3.81 11.11 -5.51
C MET A 453 -3.64 12.49 -6.15
N SER A 454 -4.21 13.55 -5.57
CA SER A 454 -4.07 14.91 -6.09
C SER A 454 -2.61 15.38 -6.07
N GLN A 455 -1.83 15.00 -5.06
CA GLN A 455 -0.40 15.32 -4.99
C GLN A 455 0.39 14.57 -6.06
N ILE A 456 0.07 13.30 -6.35
CA ILE A 456 0.69 12.54 -7.47
C ILE A 456 0.40 13.21 -8.83
N LEU A 457 -0.81 13.78 -8.99
CA LEU A 457 -1.17 14.50 -10.20
C LEU A 457 -0.39 15.83 -10.34
N LEU A 458 -0.21 16.55 -9.22
CA LEU A 458 0.42 17.88 -9.18
C LEU A 458 1.95 17.84 -9.23
N GLU A 459 2.57 16.80 -8.64
CA GLU A 459 4.00 16.77 -8.32
C GLU A 459 4.67 15.52 -8.88
N GLN A 460 5.56 15.72 -9.86
CA GLN A 460 6.29 14.62 -10.50
C GLN A 460 7.15 13.83 -9.51
N ARG A 461 7.71 14.49 -8.48
CA ARG A 461 8.50 13.85 -7.44
C ARG A 461 7.76 12.68 -6.75
N TYR A 462 6.46 12.77 -6.56
CA TYR A 462 5.68 11.65 -5.98
C TYR A 462 5.47 10.47 -6.95
N ARG A 463 5.92 10.60 -8.19
CA ARG A 463 5.96 9.51 -9.18
C ARG A 463 7.29 8.76 -9.18
N THR A 464 8.24 9.17 -8.30
CA THR A 464 9.48 8.43 -8.01
C THR A 464 9.28 7.51 -6.80
N ILE A 465 10.15 6.49 -6.65
CA ILE A 465 10.09 5.57 -5.50
C ILE A 465 10.26 6.33 -4.20
N ASP A 466 11.27 7.19 -4.09
CA ASP A 466 11.54 7.97 -2.86
C ASP A 466 10.42 8.98 -2.57
N GLY A 467 9.91 9.65 -3.59
CA GLY A 467 8.78 10.58 -3.44
C GLY A 467 7.51 9.87 -3.00
N PHE A 468 7.25 8.68 -3.54
CA PHE A 468 6.09 7.87 -3.15
C PHE A 468 6.22 7.36 -1.70
N ILE A 469 7.43 6.94 -1.27
CA ILE A 469 7.71 6.61 0.14
C ILE A 469 7.34 7.79 1.04
N ASN A 470 7.83 8.99 0.72
CA ASN A 470 7.54 10.20 1.50
C ASN A 470 6.05 10.53 1.54
N LEU A 471 5.33 10.36 0.42
CA LEU A 471 3.89 10.57 0.35
C LEU A 471 3.12 9.61 1.26
N ILE A 472 3.47 8.32 1.24
CA ILE A 472 2.81 7.30 2.08
C ILE A 472 3.13 7.55 3.56
N GLU A 473 4.39 7.84 3.91
CA GLU A 473 4.77 8.15 5.29
C GLU A 473 4.03 9.39 5.82
N LYS A 474 3.92 10.45 5.02
CA LYS A 474 3.24 11.68 5.39
C LYS A 474 1.72 11.48 5.48
N ASP A 475 1.08 11.16 4.35
CA ASP A 475 -0.38 11.24 4.23
C ASP A 475 -1.15 10.05 4.76
N TRP A 476 -0.55 8.84 4.70
CA TRP A 476 -1.19 7.61 5.16
C TRP A 476 -0.81 7.27 6.59
N LEU A 477 0.49 7.23 6.87
CA LEU A 477 0.97 6.76 8.16
C LEU A 477 0.92 7.86 9.22
N SER A 478 1.57 9.00 8.99
CA SER A 478 1.62 10.08 9.97
C SER A 478 0.26 10.73 10.19
N PHE A 479 -0.50 11.00 9.14
CA PHE A 479 -1.89 11.49 9.26
C PHE A 479 -2.91 10.42 9.65
N GLY A 480 -2.47 9.20 10.01
CA GLY A 480 -3.22 8.23 10.78
C GLY A 480 -4.36 7.53 10.03
N HIS A 481 -4.11 7.08 8.78
CA HIS A 481 -5.01 6.09 8.19
C HIS A 481 -5.03 4.83 9.06
N GLN A 482 -6.20 4.31 9.32
CA GLN A 482 -6.46 3.27 10.31
C GLN A 482 -6.06 1.86 9.83
N PHE A 483 -4.79 1.67 9.43
CA PHE A 483 -4.32 0.42 8.84
C PHE A 483 -4.63 -0.83 9.68
N LYS A 484 -4.42 -0.78 11.00
CA LYS A 484 -4.72 -1.91 11.89
C LYS A 484 -6.19 -2.32 11.80
N SER A 485 -7.08 -1.35 11.88
CA SER A 485 -8.53 -1.57 11.81
C SER A 485 -8.97 -1.96 10.39
N ARG A 486 -8.49 -1.24 9.36
CA ARG A 486 -8.87 -1.48 7.96
C ARG A 486 -8.36 -2.80 7.41
N ASN A 487 -7.23 -3.28 7.91
CA ASN A 487 -6.68 -4.60 7.55
C ASN A 487 -7.11 -5.69 8.55
N ASN A 488 -7.93 -5.37 9.56
CA ASN A 488 -8.36 -6.30 10.60
C ASN A 488 -7.20 -7.12 11.19
N TYR A 489 -6.11 -6.46 11.58
CA TYR A 489 -4.95 -7.19 12.11
C TYR A 489 -5.19 -7.84 13.47
N THR A 490 -6.17 -7.38 14.23
CA THR A 490 -6.60 -8.05 15.46
C THR A 490 -7.47 -9.29 15.21
N ASN A 491 -7.77 -9.57 13.93
CA ASN A 491 -8.54 -10.71 13.46
C ASN A 491 -9.87 -10.91 14.20
N SER A 492 -10.56 -9.84 14.56
CA SER A 492 -11.92 -9.92 15.06
C SER A 492 -12.83 -10.45 13.94
N GLU A 493 -13.45 -11.61 14.16
CA GLU A 493 -14.33 -12.25 13.16
C GLU A 493 -15.48 -11.36 12.70
N ASN A 494 -15.92 -10.46 13.57
CA ASN A 494 -17.02 -9.54 13.34
C ASN A 494 -16.55 -8.09 13.04
N SER A 495 -15.30 -7.89 12.60
CA SER A 495 -14.83 -6.54 12.33
C SER A 495 -15.62 -5.90 11.19
N LYS A 496 -16.48 -4.95 11.56
CA LYS A 496 -17.20 -4.08 10.62
C LYS A 496 -16.26 -3.06 9.96
N GLU A 497 -15.05 -2.88 10.51
CA GLU A 497 -14.07 -1.88 10.11
C GLU A 497 -13.10 -2.33 9.02
N PHE A 498 -13.03 -3.65 8.74
CA PHE A 498 -12.23 -4.19 7.66
C PHE A 498 -12.68 -3.58 6.33
N CYS A 499 -11.74 -2.96 5.60
CA CYS A 499 -12.00 -2.37 4.29
C CYS A 499 -10.69 -2.13 3.52
N PRO A 500 -10.59 -2.53 2.25
CA PRO A 500 -9.37 -2.43 1.45
C PRO A 500 -9.15 -1.01 0.86
N ILE A 501 -9.20 0.03 1.69
CA ILE A 501 -9.06 1.44 1.27
C ILE A 501 -7.71 1.69 0.60
N PHE A 502 -6.63 1.13 1.15
CA PHE A 502 -5.30 1.29 0.57
C PHE A 502 -5.18 0.56 -0.78
N ILE A 503 -5.79 -0.63 -0.90
CA ILE A 503 -5.84 -1.36 -2.19
C ILE A 503 -6.65 -0.58 -3.23
N GLN A 504 -7.76 0.05 -2.83
CA GLN A 504 -8.54 0.91 -3.72
C GLN A 504 -7.72 2.09 -4.24
N PHE A 505 -6.94 2.73 -3.38
CA PHE A 505 -6.01 3.79 -3.78
C PHE A 505 -4.93 3.28 -4.75
N LEU A 506 -4.31 2.13 -4.46
CA LEU A 506 -3.30 1.54 -5.33
C LEU A 506 -3.88 1.11 -6.69
N ASP A 507 -5.11 0.59 -6.74
CA ASP A 507 -5.78 0.29 -8.02
C ASP A 507 -6.10 1.58 -8.79
N SER A 508 -6.55 2.65 -8.11
CA SER A 508 -6.73 3.95 -8.75
C SER A 508 -5.43 4.49 -9.34
N LEU A 509 -4.32 4.33 -8.62
CA LEU A 509 -2.99 4.71 -9.11
C LEU A 509 -2.56 3.82 -10.29
N TYR A 510 -2.82 2.51 -10.24
CA TYR A 510 -2.59 1.60 -11.35
C TYR A 510 -3.31 2.07 -12.62
N GLN A 511 -4.58 2.52 -12.52
CA GLN A 511 -5.34 3.02 -13.66
C GLN A 511 -4.71 4.27 -14.29
N ILE A 512 -4.18 5.17 -13.47
CA ILE A 512 -3.43 6.35 -13.93
C ILE A 512 -2.11 5.92 -14.58
N MET A 513 -1.34 5.04 -13.93
CA MET A 513 -0.08 4.53 -14.47
C MET A 513 -0.27 3.80 -15.80
N LYS A 514 -1.33 3.00 -15.93
CA LYS A 514 -1.63 2.27 -17.16
C LYS A 514 -1.80 3.18 -18.38
N GLN A 515 -2.25 4.43 -18.15
CA GLN A 515 -2.47 5.43 -19.21
C GLN A 515 -1.31 6.41 -19.38
N ASN A 516 -0.33 6.43 -18.42
CA ASN A 516 0.81 7.35 -18.36
C ASN A 516 2.07 6.63 -17.87
N TYR A 517 2.32 5.42 -18.33
CA TYR A 517 3.31 4.53 -17.75
C TYR A 517 4.72 5.13 -17.67
N TRP A 518 5.16 5.86 -18.70
CA TRP A 518 6.46 6.53 -18.75
C TRP A 518 6.66 7.70 -17.79
N GLU A 519 5.58 8.15 -17.13
CA GLU A 519 5.64 9.23 -16.14
C GLU A 519 5.97 8.75 -14.72
N PHE A 520 6.14 7.44 -14.54
CA PHE A 520 6.34 6.81 -13.24
C PHE A 520 7.63 5.99 -13.20
N GLU A 521 8.50 6.28 -12.20
CA GLU A 521 9.73 5.53 -11.95
C GLU A 521 9.43 4.11 -11.45
N TYR A 522 8.38 3.94 -10.66
CA TYR A 522 7.98 2.64 -10.15
C TYR A 522 7.06 1.91 -11.14
N ASN A 523 7.22 0.58 -11.17
CA ASN A 523 6.44 -0.32 -12.02
C ASN A 523 5.19 -0.88 -11.30
N TYR A 524 4.43 -1.75 -11.97
CA TYR A 524 3.23 -2.37 -11.40
C TYR A 524 3.54 -3.34 -10.26
N ASP A 525 4.71 -4.00 -10.27
CA ASP A 525 5.11 -4.93 -9.22
C ASP A 525 5.32 -4.23 -7.89
N PHE A 526 5.75 -2.97 -7.90
CA PHE A 526 5.80 -2.12 -6.71
C PHE A 526 4.43 -1.98 -6.04
N LEU A 527 3.39 -1.67 -6.83
CA LEU A 527 2.03 -1.55 -6.31
C LEU A 527 1.48 -2.89 -5.79
N VAL A 528 1.73 -3.97 -6.52
CA VAL A 528 1.34 -5.34 -6.11
C VAL A 528 2.04 -5.72 -4.81
N PHE A 529 3.34 -5.43 -4.68
CA PHE A 529 4.11 -5.68 -3.47
C PHE A 529 3.49 -4.94 -2.26
N LEU A 530 3.24 -3.64 -2.38
CA LEU A 530 2.64 -2.85 -1.30
C LEU A 530 1.24 -3.34 -0.92
N ALA A 531 0.38 -3.64 -1.91
CA ALA A 531 -0.95 -4.19 -1.68
C ALA A 531 -0.90 -5.51 -0.89
N LYS A 532 0.01 -6.41 -1.26
CA LYS A 532 0.22 -7.69 -0.55
C LYS A 532 0.74 -7.47 0.86
N GLU A 533 1.77 -6.63 1.03
CA GLU A 533 2.40 -6.42 2.33
C GLU A 533 1.50 -5.65 3.31
N SER A 534 0.62 -4.79 2.80
CA SER A 534 -0.39 -4.17 3.65
C SER A 534 -1.37 -5.15 4.28
N LEU A 535 -1.57 -6.34 3.69
CA LEU A 535 -2.42 -7.41 4.25
C LEU A 535 -1.63 -8.46 5.03
N ASN A 536 -0.37 -8.69 4.68
CA ASN A 536 0.43 -9.78 5.23
C ASN A 536 0.99 -9.49 6.64
N GLY A 537 1.18 -8.22 7.00
CA GLY A 537 1.67 -7.81 8.32
C GLY A 537 3.11 -8.28 8.64
N ARG A 538 3.94 -8.52 7.62
CA ARG A 538 5.35 -8.89 7.81
C ARG A 538 6.22 -7.73 8.27
N TYR A 539 5.84 -6.50 7.89
CA TYR A 539 6.53 -5.26 8.19
C TYR A 539 5.73 -4.41 9.16
N GLY A 540 6.42 -3.69 10.04
CA GLY A 540 5.79 -2.84 11.05
C GLY A 540 5.05 -1.63 10.47
N THR A 541 5.38 -1.23 9.26
CA THR A 541 4.88 -0.03 8.58
C THR A 541 3.35 0.09 8.61
N PHE A 542 2.63 -1.00 8.27
CA PHE A 542 1.17 -0.97 8.14
C PHE A 542 0.42 -1.59 9.34
N LEU A 543 1.10 -1.89 10.47
CA LEU A 543 0.48 -2.64 11.58
C LEU A 543 -0.39 -1.80 12.51
N PHE A 544 -0.24 -0.47 12.52
CA PHE A 544 -0.87 0.43 13.47
C PHE A 544 -1.76 1.46 12.80
N ASN A 545 -2.60 2.11 13.60
CA ASN A 545 -3.55 3.11 13.10
C ASN A 545 -2.97 4.52 12.97
N ASN A 546 -1.90 4.86 13.71
CA ASN A 546 -1.35 6.22 13.77
C ASN A 546 0.05 6.23 14.39
N ASP A 547 0.71 7.39 14.38
CA ASP A 547 2.02 7.60 14.97
C ASP A 547 2.07 7.34 16.48
N TYR A 548 1.03 7.72 17.22
CA TYR A 548 0.94 7.46 18.64
C TYR A 548 1.08 5.96 18.94
N GLU A 549 0.31 5.12 18.23
CA GLU A 549 0.40 3.65 18.40
C GLU A 549 1.79 3.12 17.99
N ARG A 550 2.34 3.56 16.84
CA ARG A 550 3.68 3.14 16.40
C ARG A 550 4.76 3.45 17.43
N ASN A 551 4.70 4.63 18.03
CA ASN A 551 5.65 5.03 19.07
C ASN A 551 5.40 4.28 20.39
N LEU A 552 4.14 4.10 20.80
CA LEU A 552 3.78 3.37 22.00
C LEU A 552 4.30 1.91 21.97
N TYR A 553 4.11 1.23 20.84
CA TYR A 553 4.60 -0.14 20.63
C TYR A 553 6.06 -0.20 20.15
N LYS A 554 6.73 0.93 20.00
CA LYS A 554 8.12 1.03 19.50
C LYS A 554 8.35 0.24 18.22
N ALA A 555 7.43 0.39 17.26
CA ALA A 555 7.41 -0.36 16.01
C ALA A 555 8.75 -0.30 15.28
N HIS A 556 9.36 0.89 15.17
CA HIS A 556 10.67 1.13 14.55
C HIS A 556 11.81 0.31 15.21
N LYS A 557 11.71 0.07 16.51
CA LYS A 557 12.73 -0.69 17.25
C LYS A 557 12.59 -2.21 17.03
N TYR A 558 11.36 -2.72 17.00
CA TYR A 558 11.10 -4.15 17.06
C TYR A 558 10.72 -4.78 15.73
N THR A 559 10.44 -3.98 14.69
CA THR A 559 10.01 -4.48 13.38
C THR A 559 10.89 -3.95 12.25
N LEU A 560 10.79 -4.57 11.07
CA LEU A 560 11.31 -4.03 9.82
C LEU A 560 10.30 -3.06 9.22
N SER A 561 10.78 -2.04 8.52
CA SER A 561 9.96 -1.25 7.62
C SER A 561 9.78 -1.97 6.28
N VAL A 562 8.67 -1.78 5.61
CA VAL A 562 8.47 -2.27 4.23
C VAL A 562 9.51 -1.63 3.29
N TRP A 563 9.95 -0.43 3.62
CA TRP A 563 10.93 0.32 2.85
C TRP A 563 12.35 -0.23 2.95
N ASP A 564 12.67 -1.00 4.02
CA ASP A 564 13.93 -1.77 4.08
C ASP A 564 14.04 -2.70 2.87
N TYR A 565 12.96 -3.44 2.60
CA TYR A 565 12.91 -4.37 1.47
C TYR A 565 12.89 -3.64 0.13
N VAL A 566 12.10 -2.58 0.02
CA VAL A 566 11.97 -1.81 -1.22
C VAL A 566 13.33 -1.25 -1.64
N LYS A 567 14.06 -0.63 -0.74
CA LYS A 567 15.35 -0.01 -1.06
C LYS A 567 16.47 -1.04 -1.31
N GLU A 568 16.45 -2.19 -0.63
CA GLU A 568 17.42 -3.27 -0.91
C GLU A 568 17.17 -3.94 -2.27
N ASN A 569 15.90 -3.94 -2.73
CA ASN A 569 15.48 -4.57 -3.98
C ASN A 569 14.93 -3.56 -4.99
N GLU A 570 15.38 -2.31 -4.95
CA GLU A 570 14.82 -1.20 -5.71
C GLU A 570 14.74 -1.47 -7.21
N MET A 571 15.76 -2.14 -7.76
CA MET A 571 15.83 -2.52 -9.17
C MET A 571 14.66 -3.40 -9.64
N MET A 572 14.00 -4.14 -8.73
CA MET A 572 12.80 -4.92 -9.07
C MET A 572 11.57 -4.02 -9.29
N PHE A 573 11.59 -2.82 -8.76
CA PHE A 573 10.48 -1.90 -8.73
C PHE A 573 10.62 -0.73 -9.70
N ILE A 574 11.80 -0.56 -10.32
CA ILE A 574 12.05 0.48 -11.32
C ILE A 574 11.35 0.14 -12.63
N ASN A 575 10.71 1.13 -13.21
CA ASN A 575 10.20 1.11 -14.56
C ASN A 575 11.31 1.48 -15.53
N PRO A 576 11.77 0.57 -16.39
CA PRO A 576 12.93 0.81 -17.27
C PRO A 576 12.69 1.90 -18.36
N ILE A 577 11.43 2.28 -18.59
CA ILE A 577 11.08 3.30 -19.57
C ILE A 577 10.69 4.64 -18.92
N TYR A 578 10.91 4.77 -17.61
CA TYR A 578 10.71 6.06 -16.92
C TYR A 578 11.74 7.07 -17.38
N ASN A 579 11.26 8.23 -17.74
CA ASN A 579 12.09 9.33 -18.20
C ASN A 579 12.01 10.49 -17.22
N TYR A 580 13.00 10.57 -16.34
CA TYR A 580 13.16 11.70 -15.45
C TYR A 580 13.86 12.84 -16.22
N ASN A 581 13.12 13.91 -16.52
CA ASN A 581 13.73 15.14 -17.00
C ASN A 581 14.52 15.76 -15.84
N ASN A 582 15.85 15.56 -15.84
CA ASN A 582 16.73 16.27 -14.93
C ASN A 582 16.58 17.78 -15.19
N ASP A 583 16.03 18.49 -14.20
CA ASP A 583 15.85 19.95 -14.20
C ASP A 583 17.19 20.75 -14.28
N ASN A 584 18.33 20.06 -14.41
CA ASN A 584 19.65 20.66 -14.49
C ASN A 584 19.98 21.26 -15.86
N ASP A 585 19.12 21.08 -16.84
CA ASP A 585 19.27 21.74 -18.15
C ASP A 585 18.71 23.16 -18.08
N ILE A 586 19.60 24.10 -17.69
CA ILE A 586 19.34 25.55 -17.58
C ILE A 586 18.82 26.17 -18.87
N ASN A 587 18.88 25.45 -19.99
CA ASN A 587 18.51 25.90 -21.31
C ASN A 587 17.15 25.38 -21.82
N ASN A 588 16.43 24.54 -21.09
CA ASN A 588 15.17 23.99 -21.58
C ASN A 588 14.00 24.95 -21.33
N LYS A 589 13.80 25.91 -22.24
CA LYS A 589 12.63 26.79 -22.32
C LYS A 589 11.28 26.07 -22.54
N PHE A 590 11.25 24.77 -22.54
CA PHE A 590 10.06 23.93 -22.67
C PHE A 590 9.82 23.08 -21.42
N LYS A 591 9.60 23.74 -20.27
CA LYS A 591 8.88 23.10 -19.16
C LYS A 591 7.46 22.78 -19.63
N LYS A 592 7.30 21.72 -20.37
CA LYS A 592 5.99 21.11 -20.58
C LYS A 592 5.64 20.44 -19.26
N ASN A 593 4.74 21.04 -18.48
CA ASN A 593 4.07 20.31 -17.40
C ASN A 593 3.55 19.01 -18.01
N ASN A 594 4.17 17.88 -17.67
CA ASN A 594 3.70 16.58 -18.09
C ASN A 594 2.42 16.27 -17.29
N GLU A 595 1.33 16.87 -17.75
CA GLU A 595 0.01 16.69 -17.19
C GLU A 595 -0.44 15.25 -17.43
N LEU A 596 -0.73 14.54 -16.34
CA LEU A 596 -1.25 13.18 -16.42
C LEU A 596 -2.65 13.21 -17.05
N LYS A 597 -2.92 12.23 -17.90
CA LYS A 597 -4.21 12.09 -18.59
C LYS A 597 -4.97 10.91 -18.01
N PHE A 598 -6.28 11.09 -17.94
CA PHE A 598 -7.17 10.01 -17.54
C PHE A 598 -8.38 9.95 -18.45
N ASN A 599 -8.61 8.78 -19.02
CA ASN A 599 -9.83 8.46 -19.76
C ASN A 599 -10.56 7.32 -19.03
N PRO A 600 -11.74 7.56 -18.46
CA PRO A 600 -12.50 6.54 -17.72
C PRO A 600 -12.88 5.33 -18.57
N LYS A 601 -12.99 5.47 -19.91
CA LYS A 601 -13.26 4.35 -20.83
C LYS A 601 -12.08 3.37 -20.94
N LYS A 602 -10.89 3.71 -20.42
CA LYS A 602 -9.68 2.86 -20.41
C LYS A 602 -9.44 2.18 -19.07
N ILE A 603 -10.36 2.29 -18.12
CA ILE A 603 -10.30 1.54 -16.87
C ILE A 603 -10.32 0.04 -17.19
N CYS A 604 -9.40 -0.72 -16.58
CA CYS A 604 -9.26 -2.14 -16.83
C CYS A 604 -8.98 -2.92 -15.53
N LEU A 605 -9.11 -4.24 -15.58
CA LEU A 605 -8.77 -5.09 -14.45
C LEU A 605 -7.27 -4.99 -14.11
N TRP A 606 -6.95 -4.75 -12.84
CA TRP A 606 -5.58 -4.84 -12.35
C TRP A 606 -5.17 -6.31 -12.22
N ARG A 607 -4.80 -6.90 -13.36
CA ARG A 607 -4.56 -8.34 -13.50
C ARG A 607 -3.42 -8.82 -12.63
N GLU A 608 -2.34 -8.03 -12.54
CA GLU A 608 -1.13 -8.35 -11.78
C GLU A 608 -1.42 -8.51 -10.29
N TYR A 609 -2.46 -7.86 -9.77
CA TYR A 609 -2.92 -8.04 -8.40
C TYR A 609 -4.06 -9.09 -8.29
N PHE A 610 -5.15 -8.91 -9.01
CA PHE A 610 -6.36 -9.73 -8.82
C PHE A 610 -6.20 -11.16 -9.34
N LEU A 611 -5.44 -11.36 -10.43
CA LEU A 611 -5.23 -12.68 -11.05
C LEU A 611 -3.86 -13.30 -10.71
N ARG A 612 -3.14 -12.75 -9.73
CA ARG A 612 -1.78 -13.20 -9.34
C ARG A 612 -1.66 -14.67 -8.93
N TYR A 613 -2.77 -15.33 -8.67
CA TYR A 613 -2.81 -16.73 -8.23
C TYR A 613 -3.29 -17.71 -9.31
N GLU A 614 -3.78 -17.21 -10.44
CA GLU A 614 -4.28 -18.07 -11.53
C GLU A 614 -3.14 -18.76 -12.26
N LYS A 615 -2.07 -18.05 -12.49
CA LYS A 615 -0.85 -18.64 -13.06
C LYS A 615 0.05 -19.08 -11.91
N ASN A 616 0.78 -20.18 -12.09
CA ASN A 616 1.70 -20.73 -11.08
C ASN A 616 2.71 -19.68 -10.59
N GLY A 617 2.27 -18.79 -9.72
CA GLY A 617 2.94 -17.56 -9.35
C GLY A 617 4.32 -17.72 -8.69
N PHE A 618 4.74 -18.96 -8.37
CA PHE A 618 6.08 -19.21 -7.81
C PHE A 618 7.15 -19.36 -8.91
N HIS A 619 6.77 -19.88 -10.09
CA HIS A 619 7.70 -20.01 -11.21
C HIS A 619 7.79 -18.72 -12.06
N GLU A 620 6.73 -17.92 -12.14
CA GLU A 620 6.75 -16.69 -12.95
C GLU A 620 7.59 -15.57 -12.33
N CYS A 621 7.55 -15.38 -11.01
CA CYS A 621 8.46 -14.41 -10.37
C CYS A 621 9.93 -14.79 -10.58
N LYS A 622 10.25 -16.07 -10.50
CA LYS A 622 11.61 -16.55 -10.74
C LYS A 622 11.99 -16.42 -12.23
N LYS A 623 11.12 -16.84 -13.14
CA LYS A 623 11.31 -16.66 -14.59
C LYS A 623 11.34 -15.18 -14.98
N PHE A 624 10.48 -14.32 -14.38
CA PHE A 624 10.49 -12.89 -14.64
C PHE A 624 11.78 -12.23 -14.14
N THR A 625 12.25 -12.60 -12.95
CA THR A 625 13.53 -12.12 -12.41
C THR A 625 14.70 -12.64 -13.23
N GLU A 626 14.66 -13.90 -13.67
CA GLU A 626 15.67 -14.49 -14.57
C GLU A 626 15.63 -13.79 -15.93
N LYS A 627 14.46 -13.62 -16.55
CA LYS A 627 14.29 -12.92 -17.82
C LYS A 627 14.65 -11.42 -17.72
N PHE A 628 14.32 -10.78 -16.61
CA PHE A 628 14.74 -9.38 -16.35
C PHE A 628 16.25 -9.27 -16.22
N ASN A 629 16.89 -10.20 -15.51
CA ASN A 629 18.35 -10.23 -15.39
C ASN A 629 19.02 -10.56 -16.72
N GLU A 630 18.41 -11.40 -17.56
CA GLU A 630 18.84 -11.67 -18.93
C GLU A 630 18.74 -10.41 -19.80
N LEU A 631 17.56 -9.76 -19.82
CA LEU A 631 17.34 -8.50 -20.56
C LEU A 631 18.27 -7.37 -20.09
N LYS A 632 18.55 -7.29 -18.78
CA LYS A 632 19.52 -6.35 -18.23
C LYS A 632 20.94 -6.65 -18.77
N LYS A 633 21.30 -7.94 -18.81
CA LYS A 633 22.59 -8.39 -19.33
C LYS A 633 22.72 -8.09 -20.83
N GLU A 634 21.65 -8.33 -21.59
CA GLU A 634 21.54 -8.01 -23.01
C GLU A 634 21.64 -6.50 -23.26
N ASN A 635 20.95 -5.67 -22.48
CA ASN A 635 21.05 -4.21 -22.54
C ASN A 635 22.47 -3.71 -22.23
N GLU A 636 23.15 -4.27 -21.25
CA GLU A 636 24.55 -3.94 -20.94
C GLU A 636 25.51 -4.34 -22.08
N ILE A 637 25.25 -5.51 -22.71
CA ILE A 637 26.01 -5.97 -23.87
C ILE A 637 25.73 -5.04 -25.06
N THR A 638 24.48 -4.72 -25.33
CA THR A 638 24.05 -3.83 -26.41
C THR A 638 24.65 -2.41 -26.23
N LYS A 639 24.66 -1.89 -24.99
CA LYS A 639 25.31 -0.64 -24.62
C LYS A 639 26.82 -0.68 -24.93
N LYS A 640 27.50 -1.76 -24.58
CA LYS A 640 28.93 -1.95 -24.87
C LYS A 640 29.19 -2.02 -26.37
N ILE A 641 28.38 -2.75 -27.14
CA ILE A 641 28.47 -2.85 -28.60
C ILE A 641 28.28 -1.49 -29.26
N LEU A 642 27.28 -0.72 -28.80
CA LEU A 642 27.03 0.65 -29.28
C LEU A 642 28.24 1.55 -29.01
N ILE A 643 28.77 1.57 -27.80
CA ILE A 643 29.98 2.34 -27.45
C ILE A 643 31.16 1.92 -28.33
N GLU A 644 31.35 0.62 -28.58
CA GLU A 644 32.43 0.10 -29.41
C GLU A 644 32.26 0.47 -30.90
N LEU A 645 31.05 0.40 -31.42
CA LEU A 645 30.72 0.84 -32.79
C LEU A 645 30.97 2.34 -33.01
N PHE A 646 30.56 3.16 -32.04
CA PHE A 646 30.79 4.60 -32.10
C PHE A 646 32.28 4.96 -31.96
N SER A 647 33.03 4.27 -31.09
CA SER A 647 34.46 4.49 -30.91
C SER A 647 35.28 4.11 -32.16
N LYS A 648 34.91 3.06 -32.89
CA LYS A 648 35.57 2.61 -34.10
C LYS A 648 35.32 3.54 -35.29
N ASN A 649 34.23 4.27 -35.29
CA ASN A 649 33.87 5.22 -36.43
C ASN A 649 34.39 6.64 -36.22
N LYS A 650 35.32 6.91 -35.31
CA LYS A 650 35.90 8.23 -35.03
C LYS A 650 34.88 9.36 -34.85
N PHE A 651 33.70 9.07 -34.42
CA PHE A 651 32.81 10.10 -33.91
C PHE A 651 33.15 10.30 -32.46
N ASP A 652 33.74 11.46 -32.12
CA ASP A 652 33.95 11.90 -30.73
C ASP A 652 32.62 12.27 -30.04
N PHE A 653 31.67 11.33 -30.06
CA PHE A 653 30.45 11.44 -29.30
C PHE A 653 30.43 10.27 -28.29
N GLU A 654 30.80 10.55 -27.06
CA GLU A 654 30.20 9.85 -25.91
C GLU A 654 28.69 10.09 -26.06
N LEU A 655 27.94 9.06 -26.44
CA LEU A 655 26.50 9.08 -26.24
C LEU A 655 26.31 9.15 -24.72
N SER A 656 26.00 10.34 -24.25
CA SER A 656 25.56 10.53 -22.89
C SER A 656 24.30 9.70 -22.70
N ASP A 657 24.03 9.26 -21.47
CA ASP A 657 22.76 8.61 -21.11
C ASP A 657 21.56 9.43 -21.63
N GLU A 658 21.71 10.75 -21.79
CA GLU A 658 20.79 11.70 -22.39
C GLU A 658 20.50 11.47 -23.88
N ALA A 659 21.49 11.08 -24.67
CA ALA A 659 21.27 10.81 -26.09
C ALA A 659 20.51 9.49 -26.31
N ILE A 660 20.77 8.48 -25.47
CA ILE A 660 20.02 7.22 -25.44
C ILE A 660 18.58 7.49 -24.98
N ASP A 661 18.42 8.33 -23.98
CA ASP A 661 17.13 8.76 -23.45
C ASP A 661 16.33 9.57 -24.48
N TYR A 662 16.97 10.51 -25.16
CA TYR A 662 16.37 11.28 -26.25
C TYR A 662 15.90 10.39 -27.41
N ALA A 663 16.70 9.42 -27.82
CA ALA A 663 16.37 8.49 -28.88
C ALA A 663 15.19 7.57 -28.50
N THR A 664 15.13 7.11 -27.26
CA THR A 664 14.02 6.33 -26.73
C THR A 664 12.75 7.18 -26.65
N LYS A 665 12.85 8.40 -26.15
CA LYS A 665 11.74 9.35 -25.98
C LYS A 665 11.09 9.76 -27.29
N ASN A 666 11.89 9.92 -28.35
CA ASN A 666 11.41 10.31 -29.66
C ASN A 666 11.06 9.13 -30.56
N LYS A 667 10.98 7.91 -30.02
CA LYS A 667 10.71 6.68 -30.78
C LYS A 667 11.70 6.46 -31.94
N LEU A 668 12.92 6.92 -31.77
CA LEU A 668 13.99 6.69 -32.75
C LEU A 668 14.48 5.22 -32.69
N PHE A 669 14.12 4.51 -31.61
CA PHE A 669 14.27 3.07 -31.46
C PHE A 669 12.89 2.41 -31.52
N ASN A 670 12.77 1.39 -32.35
CA ASN A 670 11.61 0.52 -32.35
C ASN A 670 12.00 -0.76 -31.62
N ILE A 671 11.40 -1.01 -30.47
CA ILE A 671 11.60 -2.26 -29.75
C ILE A 671 10.58 -3.24 -30.31
N GLN A 672 10.94 -3.95 -31.35
CA GLN A 672 10.24 -5.16 -31.77
C GLN A 672 11.15 -6.34 -31.44
N ASN A 673 10.62 -7.32 -30.70
CA ASN A 673 11.27 -8.60 -30.38
C ASN A 673 12.66 -8.51 -29.74
N SER A 674 12.81 -7.64 -28.70
CA SER A 674 14.07 -7.50 -27.93
C SER A 674 15.26 -6.87 -28.70
N TYR A 675 15.08 -6.36 -29.90
CA TYR A 675 16.13 -5.70 -30.69
C TYR A 675 15.85 -4.21 -30.85
N VAL A 676 16.93 -3.41 -30.80
CA VAL A 676 16.88 -1.96 -31.05
C VAL A 676 17.11 -1.70 -32.53
N VAL A 677 16.10 -1.26 -33.27
CA VAL A 677 16.20 -0.88 -34.67
C VAL A 677 16.28 0.63 -34.81
N PHE A 678 17.36 1.12 -35.37
CA PHE A 678 17.54 2.54 -35.66
C PHE A 678 16.61 2.99 -36.79
N THR A 679 15.88 4.08 -36.59
CA THR A 679 15.07 4.69 -37.66
C THR A 679 15.92 5.65 -38.51
N ASN A 680 15.55 5.84 -39.79
CA ASN A 680 16.27 6.71 -40.74
C ASN A 680 16.32 8.18 -40.31
N SER A 681 15.65 8.61 -39.27
CA SER A 681 15.64 9.96 -38.74
C SER A 681 16.88 10.31 -37.89
N MET A 682 17.71 9.33 -37.53
CA MET A 682 18.96 9.56 -36.79
C MET A 682 20.15 9.91 -37.66
N ILE A 683 20.01 9.87 -38.98
CA ILE A 683 21.10 10.21 -39.88
C ILE A 683 21.07 11.72 -40.13
N ASP A 684 22.04 12.44 -39.56
CA ASP A 684 22.23 13.87 -39.84
C ASP A 684 22.36 14.07 -41.37
N PRO A 685 21.56 14.95 -41.98
CA PRO A 685 21.64 15.22 -43.41
C PRO A 685 23.03 15.70 -43.89
N ASN A 686 23.90 16.18 -43.00
CA ASN A 686 25.25 16.59 -43.30
C ASN A 686 26.26 15.43 -43.46
N ILE A 687 25.92 14.22 -43.02
CA ILE A 687 26.78 13.02 -43.13
C ILE A 687 26.78 12.43 -44.58
N LYS A 688 25.85 12.83 -45.42
CA LYS A 688 25.74 12.38 -46.83
C LYS A 688 26.91 12.77 -47.76
N LYS A 689 27.91 13.49 -47.25
CA LYS A 689 29.04 13.95 -48.10
C LYS A 689 30.29 13.07 -48.10
N ASN A 690 30.38 12.02 -47.30
CA ASN A 690 31.52 11.09 -47.33
C ASN A 690 31.12 9.72 -47.88
N LYS A 691 31.08 9.62 -49.19
CA LYS A 691 30.72 8.45 -50.01
C LYS A 691 31.86 7.42 -50.15
N ASN A 692 32.53 6.95 -49.10
CA ASN A 692 33.56 5.91 -49.26
C ASN A 692 33.56 4.84 -48.17
N ASN A 693 32.45 4.52 -47.54
CA ASN A 693 32.36 3.41 -46.59
C ASN A 693 31.05 2.62 -46.72
N GLU A 694 30.60 2.32 -47.95
CA GLU A 694 29.39 1.52 -48.18
C GLU A 694 29.58 0.03 -47.87
N ASN A 695 30.81 -0.51 -47.91
CA ASN A 695 31.07 -1.95 -47.70
C ASN A 695 30.91 -2.42 -46.25
N ASN A 696 30.97 -1.54 -45.26
CA ASN A 696 30.82 -1.97 -43.84
C ASN A 696 29.36 -1.97 -43.38
N LYS A 697 28.46 -1.31 -44.11
CA LYS A 697 27.05 -1.22 -43.78
C LYS A 697 26.29 -2.49 -44.18
N ASP A 698 26.67 -3.05 -45.32
CA ASP A 698 26.05 -4.27 -45.84
C ASP A 698 26.53 -5.52 -45.08
N ASP A 699 27.75 -5.50 -44.55
CA ASP A 699 28.28 -6.58 -43.72
C ASP A 699 27.61 -6.62 -42.30
N LEU A 700 27.22 -5.45 -41.79
CA LEU A 700 26.47 -5.32 -40.51
C LEU A 700 25.01 -5.71 -40.67
N LEU A 701 24.37 -5.29 -41.79
CA LEU A 701 23.01 -5.71 -42.12
C LEU A 701 22.92 -7.21 -42.39
N ASN A 702 23.92 -7.77 -43.07
CA ASN A 702 23.98 -9.21 -43.32
C ASN A 702 24.23 -10.01 -42.04
N LYS A 703 25.00 -9.51 -41.09
CA LYS A 703 25.16 -10.13 -39.75
C LYS A 703 23.91 -10.03 -38.91
N LEU A 704 23.14 -8.96 -39.02
CA LEU A 704 21.84 -8.81 -38.34
C LEU A 704 20.79 -9.73 -38.97
N ASN A 705 20.72 -9.80 -40.30
CA ASN A 705 19.77 -10.66 -41.01
C ASN A 705 20.08 -12.16 -40.87
N ASN A 706 21.34 -12.56 -40.62
CA ASN A 706 21.68 -13.94 -40.33
C ASN A 706 21.33 -14.40 -38.92
N LEU A 707 21.13 -13.47 -37.98
CA LEU A 707 20.61 -13.77 -36.65
C LEU A 707 19.10 -14.04 -36.65
N ASP A 708 18.36 -13.45 -37.63
CA ASP A 708 16.91 -13.65 -37.77
C ASP A 708 16.57 -15.01 -38.46
N ASN A 709 17.51 -15.68 -39.10
CA ASN A 709 17.24 -16.92 -39.82
C ASN A 709 17.41 -18.19 -38.95
N ASP A 710 18.04 -18.10 -37.78
CA ASP A 710 18.21 -19.26 -36.89
C ASP A 710 17.00 -19.48 -35.93
N GLU A 711 15.98 -18.60 -35.93
CA GLU A 711 14.78 -18.73 -35.09
C GLU A 711 13.52 -19.23 -35.82
N ASN A 712 13.56 -19.50 -37.12
CA ASN A 712 12.39 -19.91 -37.91
C ASN A 712 12.14 -21.41 -37.99
N ASP A 713 12.89 -22.25 -37.25
CA ASP A 713 12.71 -23.73 -37.21
C ASP A 713 12.09 -24.24 -35.89
N ILE A 714 11.25 -23.47 -35.24
CA ILE A 714 10.35 -24.02 -34.20
C ILE A 714 8.92 -23.95 -34.71
N SER A 715 8.44 -25.10 -35.17
CA SER A 715 7.15 -25.39 -35.73
C SER A 715 5.99 -24.81 -34.90
N SER A 716 5.08 -24.18 -35.61
CA SER A 716 3.68 -23.93 -35.24
C SER A 716 2.98 -25.27 -34.95
N ASP A 717 2.89 -25.64 -33.68
CA ASP A 717 1.84 -26.54 -33.14
C ASP A 717 1.97 -26.52 -31.61
N GLU A 718 1.14 -25.74 -30.95
CA GLU A 718 0.41 -26.04 -29.73
C GLU A 718 -0.09 -24.74 -29.09
N PHE A 719 -1.40 -24.63 -29.19
CA PHE A 719 -2.21 -23.61 -28.51
C PHE A 719 -2.22 -23.73 -26.99
#